data_98c7ac0735bcf1446a430977f210a265
#
_entry.id   98c7ac0735bcf1446a430977f210a265
#
_cell.length_a   1.000
_cell.length_b   1.000
_cell.length_c   1.000
_cell.angle_alpha   90.00
_cell.angle_beta   90.00
_cell.angle_gamma   90.00
#
_symmetry.space_group_name_H-M   'P 1'
#
loop_
_entity.id
_entity.type
_entity.pdbx_description
1 polymer ?
#
loop_
_entity_poly.entity_id
_entity_poly.type
_entity_poly.pdbx_seq_one_letter_code
_entity_poly.pdbx_strand_id
1 'polypeptide(L)'
;MPTTLCLNMIVKNESKIILRLLESVLPIIDSYCICDTGSTDSTIDIIQLFFDKHGLPGKIVKEPFRDFGYNRTHALRQCNDMEKADYVLLLDADMVLDISNIDVKEFKENMTADVYHIFQGHDAFFYKNVRIIRNDPKVSYWGVTHEYVQTPPNYRYEDIPKNKIFIKDIGDGGSKSEKFERDIRLLSKGLEELPNNDRYTFYLANSYRDAGKRDQAIEYYKKRIEIGGWREEVWFSYYMIGKCYKEMGDFANALHYWLEGYNFFPDRIENLYQIITYYRTTGKNSLAYTFYEMADYERNRSTSTDHLFLEKDIYDYKIDYEFSIIGYYCNRNKHCIDTACMRVLANKCADENTQKNVISNYKFYATKLRDLAKGDSEIRFDIGSSNIVDTTDMVSSTPSLCFDKTSGELVVNVRFINYRIGEQGEYINRERIVTKNVIATFKHKTETDSYVKTGEFELKYETKYDNLYVGLEDVRLFTSNSGQVLFNANRGLSYECMVIEHGQLNLKSHQTQSYLVKKENQRPIEKNWTIFQDHGDVSIKMVYQWYPLTIGVHRDHPEHILDGENRPVTELDCRWSIETPPFFKWLRGSTNGLSMKNPENGSQELWFICHIVSYEDRRYYYHIFVVLDAVTYEVKRYSRLFTFEGQKVEYTLGFVFLEQKKEFLIGYSLLDRETKYMKIGMDDICKMFI
;
A
#
# COMPACT_ATOMS: atom_id res chain seq x y z
N MET A 1 22.39 -25.06 -36.59
CA MET A 1 21.92 -25.92 -35.46
C MET A 1 21.32 -24.96 -34.44
N PRO A 2 20.30 -25.31 -33.69
CA PRO A 2 19.81 -24.45 -32.64
C PRO A 2 20.93 -24.24 -31.58
N THR A 3 20.96 -23.02 -31.05
CA THR A 3 21.89 -22.64 -29.97
C THR A 3 21.69 -23.51 -28.74
N THR A 4 22.77 -24.04 -28.18
CA THR A 4 22.74 -24.93 -27.01
C THR A 4 23.17 -24.22 -25.74
N LEU A 5 22.55 -24.59 -24.61
CA LEU A 5 22.75 -23.95 -23.28
C LEU A 5 23.19 -25.02 -22.26
N CYS A 6 24.36 -24.81 -21.63
CA CYS A 6 24.90 -25.69 -20.60
C CYS A 6 24.68 -25.08 -19.21
N LEU A 7 24.07 -25.82 -18.28
CA LEU A 7 24.00 -25.41 -16.87
C LEU A 7 25.40 -25.56 -16.23
N ASN A 8 25.87 -24.48 -15.59
CA ASN A 8 27.14 -24.51 -14.84
C ASN A 8 26.95 -23.95 -13.43
N MET A 9 27.47 -24.66 -12.46
CA MET A 9 27.46 -24.26 -11.06
C MET A 9 28.51 -24.96 -10.23
N ILE A 10 28.78 -24.44 -9.05
CA ILE A 10 29.51 -25.17 -8.00
C ILE A 10 28.47 -25.57 -6.92
N VAL A 11 28.68 -26.76 -6.32
CA VAL A 11 27.77 -27.29 -5.28
C VAL A 11 28.56 -27.81 -4.07
N LYS A 12 27.95 -27.72 -2.88
CA LYS A 12 28.42 -28.37 -1.66
C LYS A 12 27.27 -28.52 -0.65
N ASN A 13 26.86 -29.77 -0.39
CA ASN A 13 25.85 -30.12 0.60
C ASN A 13 24.49 -29.45 0.34
N GLU A 14 23.95 -29.56 -0.87
CA GLU A 14 22.71 -28.97 -1.33
C GLU A 14 21.58 -30.00 -1.56
N SER A 15 21.69 -31.20 -0.95
CA SER A 15 20.76 -32.32 -1.18
C SER A 15 19.29 -31.98 -0.94
N LYS A 16 19.01 -31.03 -0.06
CA LYS A 16 17.63 -30.62 0.30
C LYS A 16 16.95 -29.74 -0.73
N ILE A 17 17.73 -29.00 -1.54
CA ILE A 17 17.19 -27.92 -2.38
C ILE A 17 17.54 -28.07 -3.87
N ILE A 18 18.64 -28.81 -4.20
CA ILE A 18 19.14 -28.87 -5.57
C ILE A 18 18.09 -29.34 -6.58
N LEU A 19 17.20 -30.26 -6.21
CA LEU A 19 16.17 -30.79 -7.11
C LEU A 19 15.24 -29.69 -7.64
N ARG A 20 14.88 -28.72 -6.80
CA ARG A 20 14.05 -27.57 -7.14
C ARG A 20 14.66 -26.73 -8.26
N LEU A 21 15.98 -26.47 -8.18
CA LEU A 21 16.69 -25.77 -9.25
C LEU A 21 16.70 -26.61 -10.53
N LEU A 22 17.10 -27.88 -10.45
CA LEU A 22 17.23 -28.76 -11.62
C LEU A 22 15.89 -28.86 -12.39
N GLU A 23 14.77 -28.99 -11.69
CA GLU A 23 13.43 -28.99 -12.30
C GLU A 23 13.13 -27.67 -13.02
N SER A 24 13.52 -26.53 -12.46
CA SER A 24 13.24 -25.21 -13.04
C SER A 24 14.05 -24.94 -14.32
N VAL A 25 15.23 -25.51 -14.46
CA VAL A 25 16.11 -25.28 -15.61
C VAL A 25 16.00 -26.35 -16.70
N LEU A 26 15.40 -27.50 -16.38
CA LEU A 26 15.30 -28.64 -17.30
C LEU A 26 14.71 -28.26 -18.67
N PRO A 27 13.69 -27.40 -18.79
CA PRO A 27 13.11 -27.08 -20.09
C PRO A 27 14.01 -26.27 -21.01
N ILE A 28 15.07 -25.60 -20.49
CA ILE A 28 15.88 -24.67 -21.28
C ILE A 28 17.33 -25.18 -21.51
N ILE A 29 17.85 -26.08 -20.70
CA ILE A 29 19.22 -26.57 -20.82
C ILE A 29 19.34 -27.77 -21.79
N ASP A 30 20.47 -27.90 -22.46
CA ASP A 30 20.82 -29.02 -23.37
C ASP A 30 21.91 -29.93 -22.80
N SER A 31 22.65 -29.43 -21.82
CA SER A 31 23.68 -30.16 -21.11
C SER A 31 23.97 -29.57 -19.74
N TYR A 32 24.76 -30.22 -18.94
CA TYR A 32 25.19 -29.74 -17.63
C TYR A 32 26.67 -30.00 -17.35
N CYS A 33 27.28 -29.09 -16.59
CA CYS A 33 28.63 -29.22 -16.05
C CYS A 33 28.66 -28.67 -14.63
N ILE A 34 28.62 -29.54 -13.64
CA ILE A 34 28.52 -29.18 -12.22
C ILE A 34 29.78 -29.55 -11.50
N CYS A 35 30.34 -28.61 -10.73
CA CYS A 35 31.56 -28.85 -9.95
C CYS A 35 31.18 -29.04 -8.46
N ASP A 36 31.40 -30.25 -7.97
CA ASP A 36 31.30 -30.54 -6.54
C ASP A 36 32.54 -30.08 -5.79
N THR A 37 32.38 -29.25 -4.79
CA THR A 37 33.47 -28.67 -4.02
C THR A 37 33.70 -29.40 -2.68
N GLY A 38 33.19 -30.61 -2.56
CA GLY A 38 33.39 -31.51 -1.42
C GLY A 38 32.10 -31.75 -0.64
N SER A 39 31.03 -32.18 -1.30
CA SER A 39 29.80 -32.63 -0.67
C SER A 39 30.03 -33.92 0.12
N THR A 40 29.37 -34.02 1.27
CA THR A 40 29.40 -35.20 2.16
C THR A 40 27.97 -35.78 2.34
N ASP A 41 26.98 -35.20 1.72
CA ASP A 41 25.62 -35.65 1.66
C ASP A 41 25.26 -36.27 0.29
N SER A 42 23.98 -36.51 0.02
CA SER A 42 23.48 -37.11 -1.22
C SER A 42 23.39 -36.14 -2.41
N THR A 43 24.01 -34.97 -2.37
CA THR A 43 23.89 -33.94 -3.44
C THR A 43 24.27 -34.50 -4.81
N ILE A 44 25.43 -35.22 -4.90
CA ILE A 44 25.94 -35.76 -6.16
C ILE A 44 24.97 -36.81 -6.70
N ASP A 45 24.53 -37.73 -5.85
CA ASP A 45 23.62 -38.82 -6.24
C ASP A 45 22.28 -38.25 -6.79
N ILE A 46 21.73 -37.24 -6.15
CA ILE A 46 20.49 -36.57 -6.62
C ILE A 46 20.72 -35.97 -8.00
N ILE A 47 21.81 -35.24 -8.22
CA ILE A 47 22.12 -34.62 -9.50
C ILE A 47 22.25 -35.67 -10.59
N GLN A 48 23.02 -36.72 -10.33
CA GLN A 48 23.26 -37.79 -11.29
C GLN A 48 21.98 -38.53 -11.67
N LEU A 49 21.19 -38.95 -10.67
CA LEU A 49 19.92 -39.63 -10.89
C LEU A 49 18.93 -38.76 -11.67
N PHE A 50 18.89 -37.44 -11.40
CA PHE A 50 18.01 -36.51 -12.11
C PHE A 50 18.36 -36.45 -13.60
N PHE A 51 19.60 -36.21 -13.95
CA PHE A 51 20.00 -36.07 -15.35
C PHE A 51 19.99 -37.41 -16.11
N ASP A 52 20.31 -38.52 -15.46
CA ASP A 52 20.19 -39.87 -16.04
C ASP A 52 18.72 -40.17 -16.40
N LYS A 53 17.80 -39.85 -15.50
CA LYS A 53 16.35 -40.01 -15.74
C LYS A 53 15.86 -39.20 -16.95
N HIS A 54 16.39 -38.02 -17.18
CA HIS A 54 15.97 -37.12 -18.26
C HIS A 54 16.83 -37.29 -19.54
N GLY A 55 17.84 -38.16 -19.53
CA GLY A 55 18.72 -38.41 -20.69
C GLY A 55 19.53 -37.19 -21.12
N LEU A 56 19.81 -36.25 -20.21
CA LEU A 56 20.57 -35.04 -20.53
C LEU A 56 22.08 -35.33 -20.43
N PRO A 57 22.89 -35.03 -21.49
CA PRO A 57 24.32 -35.25 -21.43
C PRO A 57 25.03 -34.21 -20.54
N GLY A 58 26.04 -34.65 -19.82
CA GLY A 58 26.81 -33.72 -18.99
C GLY A 58 27.82 -34.43 -18.12
N LYS A 59 28.42 -33.68 -17.20
CA LYS A 59 29.41 -34.23 -16.26
C LYS A 59 29.35 -33.53 -14.89
N ILE A 60 29.70 -34.32 -13.87
CA ILE A 60 30.00 -33.81 -12.54
C ILE A 60 31.51 -33.93 -12.35
N VAL A 61 32.17 -32.81 -12.05
CA VAL A 61 33.60 -32.77 -11.74
C VAL A 61 33.78 -32.48 -10.25
N LYS A 62 34.90 -32.96 -9.69
CA LYS A 62 35.24 -32.77 -8.27
C LYS A 62 36.47 -31.89 -8.17
N GLU A 63 36.36 -30.77 -7.48
CA GLU A 63 37.46 -29.87 -7.19
C GLU A 63 37.33 -29.33 -5.76
N PRO A 64 38.26 -29.62 -4.86
CA PRO A 64 38.20 -29.14 -3.49
C PRO A 64 38.02 -27.62 -3.43
N PHE A 65 37.21 -27.12 -2.49
CA PHE A 65 36.96 -25.70 -2.31
C PHE A 65 38.25 -24.96 -1.93
N ARG A 66 38.65 -24.02 -2.75
CA ARG A 66 39.73 -23.07 -2.49
C ARG A 66 39.20 -21.70 -2.20
N ASP A 67 38.50 -21.11 -3.16
CA ASP A 67 37.76 -19.87 -3.09
C ASP A 67 36.68 -19.84 -4.19
N PHE A 68 35.74 -18.91 -4.13
CA PHE A 68 34.63 -18.89 -5.08
C PHE A 68 35.08 -18.61 -6.53
N GLY A 69 35.93 -17.60 -6.75
CA GLY A 69 36.39 -17.26 -8.08
C GLY A 69 37.18 -18.38 -8.73
N TYR A 70 38.07 -19.05 -7.99
CA TYR A 70 38.81 -20.22 -8.48
C TYR A 70 37.89 -21.38 -8.86
N ASN A 71 37.00 -21.79 -7.93
CA ASN A 71 36.16 -22.96 -8.18
C ASN A 71 35.13 -22.72 -9.28
N ARG A 72 34.54 -21.50 -9.37
CA ARG A 72 33.64 -21.14 -10.49
C ARG A 72 34.38 -21.06 -11.81
N THR A 73 35.58 -20.49 -11.83
CA THR A 73 36.43 -20.49 -13.05
C THR A 73 36.79 -21.91 -13.46
N HIS A 74 37.14 -22.79 -12.50
CA HIS A 74 37.42 -24.18 -12.78
C HIS A 74 36.18 -24.87 -13.38
N ALA A 75 35.01 -24.73 -12.75
CA ALA A 75 33.74 -25.26 -13.25
C ALA A 75 33.42 -24.78 -14.68
N LEU A 76 33.62 -23.49 -14.94
CA LEU A 76 33.36 -22.88 -16.24
C LEU A 76 34.26 -23.44 -17.33
N ARG A 77 35.57 -23.61 -17.04
CA ARG A 77 36.52 -24.20 -17.99
C ARG A 77 36.17 -25.62 -18.36
N GLN A 78 35.50 -26.37 -17.48
CA GLN A 78 35.03 -27.71 -17.81
C GLN A 78 33.90 -27.71 -18.85
N CYS A 79 33.24 -26.60 -19.12
CA CYS A 79 32.24 -26.48 -20.20
C CYS A 79 32.89 -26.34 -21.59
N ASN A 80 34.14 -25.88 -21.68
CA ASN A 80 34.76 -25.50 -22.96
C ASN A 80 34.87 -26.67 -23.96
N ASP A 81 35.06 -27.90 -23.45
CA ASP A 81 35.22 -29.09 -24.29
C ASP A 81 33.89 -29.85 -24.50
N MET A 82 32.75 -29.26 -24.16
CA MET A 82 31.45 -29.92 -24.30
C MET A 82 30.78 -29.61 -25.64
N GLU A 83 30.29 -30.65 -26.32
CA GLU A 83 29.68 -30.55 -27.65
C GLU A 83 28.36 -29.76 -27.68
N LYS A 84 27.63 -29.68 -26.55
CA LYS A 84 26.33 -28.99 -26.43
C LYS A 84 26.38 -27.85 -25.42
N ALA A 85 27.24 -26.87 -25.66
CA ALA A 85 27.46 -25.74 -24.77
C ALA A 85 27.93 -24.50 -25.56
N ASP A 86 27.11 -23.99 -26.48
CA ASP A 86 27.38 -22.72 -27.15
C ASP A 86 27.37 -21.59 -26.15
N TYR A 87 26.43 -21.65 -25.18
CA TYR A 87 26.34 -20.76 -24.05
C TYR A 87 26.31 -21.51 -22.72
N VAL A 88 26.63 -20.80 -21.66
CA VAL A 88 26.66 -21.32 -20.28
C VAL A 88 25.72 -20.54 -19.40
N LEU A 89 24.76 -21.21 -18.73
CA LEU A 89 23.84 -20.67 -17.75
C LEU A 89 24.45 -20.81 -16.34
N LEU A 90 24.66 -19.68 -15.67
CA LEU A 90 25.37 -19.58 -14.40
C LEU A 90 24.34 -19.41 -13.25
N LEU A 91 24.15 -20.46 -12.45
CA LEU A 91 23.20 -20.45 -11.34
C LEU A 91 23.81 -21.02 -10.05
N ASP A 92 23.13 -20.80 -8.95
CA ASP A 92 23.42 -21.37 -7.63
C ASP A 92 22.27 -22.29 -7.20
N ALA A 93 22.54 -23.25 -6.31
CA ALA A 93 21.62 -24.31 -5.94
C ALA A 93 20.30 -23.81 -5.28
N ASP A 94 20.34 -22.64 -4.65
CA ASP A 94 19.22 -22.01 -3.96
C ASP A 94 18.40 -21.07 -4.86
N MET A 95 18.60 -21.12 -6.17
CA MET A 95 17.87 -20.32 -7.16
C MET A 95 16.75 -21.13 -7.84
N VAL A 96 15.77 -20.43 -8.38
CA VAL A 96 14.72 -20.99 -9.24
C VAL A 96 14.58 -20.12 -10.48
N LEU A 97 14.71 -20.74 -11.66
CA LEU A 97 14.57 -20.03 -12.94
C LEU A 97 13.09 -20.00 -13.36
N ASP A 98 12.55 -18.81 -13.54
CA ASP A 98 11.19 -18.60 -14.07
C ASP A 98 11.27 -18.21 -15.54
N ILE A 99 10.80 -19.12 -16.41
CA ILE A 99 10.77 -19.00 -17.87
C ILE A 99 9.36 -19.19 -18.42
N SER A 100 8.33 -19.03 -17.58
CA SER A 100 6.93 -19.29 -17.93
C SER A 100 6.40 -18.44 -19.10
N ASN A 101 7.06 -17.35 -19.41
CA ASN A 101 6.59 -16.36 -20.40
C ASN A 101 7.46 -16.34 -21.68
N ILE A 102 8.22 -17.40 -21.98
CA ILE A 102 9.01 -17.47 -23.21
C ILE A 102 8.72 -18.77 -23.99
N ASP A 103 8.85 -18.68 -25.32
CA ASP A 103 9.11 -19.85 -26.15
C ASP A 103 10.61 -20.12 -26.12
N VAL A 104 11.01 -21.25 -25.52
CA VAL A 104 12.42 -21.61 -25.32
C VAL A 104 13.17 -21.77 -26.63
N LYS A 105 12.50 -22.30 -27.66
CA LYS A 105 13.12 -22.51 -28.97
C LYS A 105 13.39 -21.17 -29.66
N GLU A 106 12.40 -20.30 -29.70
CA GLU A 106 12.53 -18.95 -30.26
C GLU A 106 13.57 -18.14 -29.49
N PHE A 107 13.60 -18.24 -28.16
CA PHE A 107 14.59 -17.58 -27.32
C PHE A 107 16.02 -17.99 -27.72
N LYS A 108 16.29 -19.29 -27.81
CA LYS A 108 17.62 -19.82 -28.20
C LYS A 108 18.02 -19.44 -29.60
N GLU A 109 17.10 -19.45 -30.57
CA GLU A 109 17.36 -19.06 -31.96
C GLU A 109 17.74 -17.58 -32.08
N ASN A 110 17.25 -16.73 -31.19
CA ASN A 110 17.52 -15.29 -31.17
C ASN A 110 18.75 -14.89 -30.33
N MET A 111 19.41 -15.82 -29.69
CA MET A 111 20.63 -15.54 -28.89
C MET A 111 21.80 -15.13 -29.77
N THR A 112 22.22 -13.87 -29.68
CA THR A 112 23.28 -13.30 -30.53
C THR A 112 24.32 -12.50 -29.73
N ALA A 113 24.03 -12.09 -28.51
CA ALA A 113 24.96 -11.39 -27.64
C ALA A 113 25.99 -12.35 -27.03
N ASP A 114 27.08 -11.81 -26.51
CA ASP A 114 28.11 -12.63 -25.86
C ASP A 114 27.78 -12.82 -24.38
N VAL A 115 27.06 -11.89 -23.77
CA VAL A 115 26.68 -11.90 -22.36
C VAL A 115 25.23 -11.44 -22.21
N TYR A 116 24.46 -12.14 -21.38
CA TYR A 116 23.10 -11.74 -21.01
C TYR A 116 22.99 -11.51 -19.51
N HIS A 117 22.43 -10.36 -19.15
CA HIS A 117 21.99 -10.10 -17.80
C HIS A 117 20.57 -10.63 -17.59
N ILE A 118 20.36 -11.28 -16.49
CA ILE A 118 19.03 -11.69 -16.01
C ILE A 118 18.76 -10.98 -14.68
N PHE A 119 17.50 -10.54 -14.48
CA PHE A 119 17.06 -10.02 -13.21
C PHE A 119 16.88 -11.14 -12.19
N GLN A 120 17.37 -10.93 -10.98
CA GLN A 120 17.30 -11.91 -9.89
C GLN A 120 16.94 -11.24 -8.57
N GLY A 121 16.31 -12.00 -7.66
CA GLY A 121 15.89 -11.55 -6.33
C GLY A 121 14.49 -12.03 -5.98
N HIS A 122 13.70 -11.13 -5.36
CA HIS A 122 12.30 -11.36 -5.00
C HIS A 122 11.43 -10.14 -5.41
N ASP A 123 10.12 -10.21 -5.22
CA ASP A 123 9.20 -9.19 -5.74
C ASP A 123 9.48 -7.77 -5.27
N ALA A 124 9.94 -7.61 -4.02
CA ALA A 124 10.22 -6.29 -3.43
C ALA A 124 11.64 -5.78 -3.69
N PHE A 125 12.58 -6.68 -4.02
CA PHE A 125 13.98 -6.33 -4.26
C PHE A 125 14.58 -7.23 -5.32
N PHE A 126 15.04 -6.66 -6.41
CA PHE A 126 15.70 -7.39 -7.49
C PHE A 126 16.76 -6.53 -8.17
N TYR A 127 17.73 -7.18 -8.76
CA TYR A 127 18.82 -6.55 -9.51
C TYR A 127 19.23 -7.44 -10.68
N LYS A 128 19.95 -6.89 -11.65
CA LYS A 128 20.46 -7.65 -12.78
C LYS A 128 21.86 -8.16 -12.52
N ASN A 129 22.14 -9.37 -13.00
CA ASN A 129 23.45 -9.98 -12.92
C ASN A 129 23.78 -10.76 -14.21
N VAL A 130 25.06 -10.95 -14.51
CA VAL A 130 25.51 -11.81 -15.61
C VAL A 130 25.11 -13.25 -15.30
N ARG A 131 24.24 -13.84 -16.12
CA ARG A 131 23.73 -15.19 -15.88
C ARG A 131 23.82 -16.13 -17.09
N ILE A 132 23.94 -15.57 -18.32
CA ILE A 132 24.25 -16.37 -19.49
C ILE A 132 25.46 -15.73 -20.19
N ILE A 133 26.42 -16.55 -20.56
CA ILE A 133 27.63 -16.14 -21.25
C ILE A 133 27.91 -17.08 -22.43
N ARG A 134 28.51 -16.55 -23.49
CA ARG A 134 29.09 -17.41 -24.55
C ARG A 134 30.17 -18.33 -23.95
N ASN A 135 30.21 -19.57 -24.35
CA ASN A 135 31.21 -20.50 -23.87
C ASN A 135 32.57 -20.17 -24.52
N ASP A 136 33.37 -19.37 -23.83
CA ASP A 136 34.66 -18.89 -24.27
C ASP A 136 35.70 -19.09 -23.14
N PRO A 137 36.85 -19.77 -23.40
CA PRO A 137 37.91 -20.00 -22.40
C PRO A 137 38.56 -18.71 -21.86
N LYS A 138 38.32 -17.55 -22.50
CA LYS A 138 38.78 -16.25 -22.01
C LYS A 138 37.96 -15.69 -20.89
N VAL A 139 36.75 -16.21 -20.66
CA VAL A 139 35.89 -15.81 -19.56
C VAL A 139 36.33 -16.49 -18.28
N SER A 140 36.32 -15.74 -17.18
CA SER A 140 36.68 -16.24 -15.85
C SER A 140 35.94 -15.50 -14.77
N TYR A 141 35.94 -16.04 -13.56
CA TYR A 141 35.50 -15.29 -12.37
C TYR A 141 36.69 -14.64 -11.70
N TRP A 142 36.52 -13.41 -11.25
CA TRP A 142 37.48 -12.68 -10.46
C TRP A 142 36.93 -12.43 -9.05
N GLY A 143 37.77 -12.63 -8.03
CA GLY A 143 37.49 -12.38 -6.63
C GLY A 143 37.37 -13.66 -5.82
N VAL A 144 37.98 -13.67 -4.61
CA VAL A 144 38.00 -14.85 -3.72
C VAL A 144 36.62 -15.12 -3.11
N THR A 145 35.81 -14.08 -2.92
CA THR A 145 34.37 -14.08 -2.64
C THR A 145 33.76 -12.77 -3.16
N HIS A 146 32.41 -12.64 -3.24
CA HIS A 146 31.76 -11.56 -3.98
C HIS A 146 32.32 -11.38 -5.39
N GLU A 147 32.59 -12.51 -6.01
CA GLU A 147 33.15 -12.62 -7.33
C GLU A 147 32.20 -12.11 -8.43
N TYR A 148 32.78 -11.70 -9.54
CA TYR A 148 32.05 -11.33 -10.74
C TYR A 148 32.66 -11.97 -11.97
N VAL A 149 31.85 -12.09 -13.03
CA VAL A 149 32.31 -12.63 -14.31
C VAL A 149 33.14 -11.58 -15.03
N GLN A 150 34.40 -11.92 -15.33
CA GLN A 150 35.32 -11.11 -16.10
C GLN A 150 35.29 -11.57 -17.56
N THR A 151 35.01 -10.67 -18.45
CA THR A 151 34.84 -10.93 -19.88
C THR A 151 35.79 -10.08 -20.71
N PRO A 152 36.10 -10.52 -21.95
CA PRO A 152 36.81 -9.68 -22.92
C PRO A 152 36.14 -8.32 -23.15
N PRO A 153 36.89 -7.22 -23.36
CA PRO A 153 36.37 -5.88 -23.45
C PRO A 153 35.43 -5.63 -24.64
N ASN A 154 35.48 -6.44 -25.68
CA ASN A 154 34.68 -6.27 -26.90
C ASN A 154 33.38 -7.07 -26.91
N TYR A 155 32.99 -7.66 -25.78
CA TYR A 155 31.78 -8.46 -25.69
C TYR A 155 30.55 -7.59 -25.77
N ARG A 156 29.52 -8.08 -26.49
CA ARG A 156 28.22 -7.48 -26.56
C ARG A 156 27.34 -8.01 -25.44
N TYR A 157 26.79 -7.08 -24.65
CA TYR A 157 25.88 -7.34 -23.55
C TYR A 157 24.44 -7.07 -23.96
N GLU A 158 23.52 -7.90 -23.47
CA GLU A 158 22.08 -7.73 -23.62
C GLU A 158 21.36 -7.99 -22.31
N ASP A 159 20.34 -7.18 -22.02
CA ASP A 159 19.50 -7.35 -20.82
C ASP A 159 18.23 -8.13 -21.20
N ILE A 160 17.96 -9.24 -20.52
CA ILE A 160 16.71 -9.98 -20.69
C ILE A 160 15.62 -9.32 -19.82
N PRO A 161 14.48 -8.89 -20.41
CA PRO A 161 13.40 -8.28 -19.65
C PRO A 161 12.89 -9.17 -18.52
N LYS A 162 12.62 -8.57 -17.33
CA LYS A 162 12.15 -9.28 -16.13
C LYS A 162 10.91 -10.13 -16.36
N ASN A 163 10.01 -9.68 -17.21
CA ASN A 163 8.78 -10.39 -17.55
C ASN A 163 8.98 -11.58 -18.51
N LYS A 164 10.17 -11.76 -19.06
CA LYS A 164 10.53 -12.91 -19.91
C LYS A 164 11.24 -13.99 -19.11
N ILE A 165 12.33 -13.64 -18.45
CA ILE A 165 13.10 -14.55 -17.59
C ILE A 165 13.38 -13.85 -16.27
N PHE A 166 13.15 -14.55 -15.17
CA PHE A 166 13.47 -14.06 -13.83
C PHE A 166 14.09 -15.18 -12.99
N ILE A 167 15.08 -14.86 -12.16
CA ILE A 167 15.68 -15.79 -11.20
C ILE A 167 15.17 -15.44 -9.80
N LYS A 168 14.39 -16.34 -9.20
CA LYS A 168 13.98 -16.25 -7.80
C LYS A 168 15.14 -16.73 -6.92
N ASP A 169 15.70 -15.80 -6.15
CA ASP A 169 16.76 -16.09 -5.17
C ASP A 169 16.10 -16.41 -3.83
N ILE A 170 15.99 -17.70 -3.51
CA ILE A 170 15.34 -18.17 -2.26
C ILE A 170 16.29 -18.00 -1.09
N GLY A 171 17.59 -18.11 -1.34
CA GLY A 171 18.61 -17.88 -0.36
C GLY A 171 18.64 -18.87 0.80
N ASP A 172 18.25 -20.14 0.62
CA ASP A 172 18.23 -21.22 1.62
C ASP A 172 19.37 -22.23 1.46
N GLY A 173 20.42 -21.89 0.67
CA GLY A 173 21.59 -22.72 0.41
C GLY A 173 22.42 -23.05 1.65
N GLY A 174 23.11 -24.20 1.61
CA GLY A 174 23.86 -24.76 2.74
C GLY A 174 25.12 -23.98 3.14
N SER A 175 25.57 -23.01 2.32
CA SER A 175 26.78 -22.22 2.58
C SER A 175 26.64 -21.13 3.65
N LYS A 176 25.49 -21.02 4.33
CA LYS A 176 25.17 -19.93 5.27
C LYS A 176 25.73 -20.08 6.67
N SER A 177 25.97 -21.31 7.13
CA SER A 177 26.65 -21.52 8.40
C SER A 177 28.09 -21.00 8.31
N GLU A 178 28.48 -20.16 9.25
CA GLU A 178 29.82 -19.52 9.30
C GLU A 178 30.18 -18.63 8.08
N LYS A 179 29.20 -18.15 7.34
CA LYS A 179 29.41 -17.34 6.12
C LYS A 179 30.37 -16.18 6.38
N PHE A 180 30.14 -15.39 7.40
CA PHE A 180 30.90 -14.18 7.66
C PHE A 180 32.35 -14.49 8.06
N GLU A 181 32.59 -15.50 8.88
CA GLU A 181 33.95 -15.91 9.27
C GLU A 181 34.73 -16.50 8.08
N ARG A 182 34.07 -17.26 7.21
CA ARG A 182 34.66 -17.75 5.96
C ARG A 182 35.07 -16.59 5.04
N ASP A 183 34.17 -15.64 4.83
CA ASP A 183 34.39 -14.48 3.97
C ASP A 183 35.51 -13.58 4.52
N ILE A 184 35.57 -13.36 5.84
CA ILE A 184 36.67 -12.68 6.52
C ILE A 184 37.99 -13.37 6.21
N ARG A 185 38.05 -14.70 6.37
CA ARG A 185 39.29 -15.47 6.11
C ARG A 185 39.72 -15.38 4.65
N LEU A 186 38.79 -15.54 3.70
CA LEU A 186 39.09 -15.47 2.26
C LEU A 186 39.58 -14.09 1.85
N LEU A 187 38.87 -13.03 2.29
CA LEU A 187 39.22 -11.65 1.94
C LEU A 187 40.52 -11.19 2.62
N SER A 188 40.79 -11.60 3.86
CA SER A 188 42.04 -11.31 4.53
C SER A 188 43.20 -11.91 3.78
N LYS A 189 43.07 -13.18 3.35
CA LYS A 189 44.09 -13.84 2.53
C LYS A 189 44.25 -13.17 1.16
N GLY A 190 43.14 -12.79 0.52
CA GLY A 190 43.16 -12.04 -0.74
C GLY A 190 43.89 -10.69 -0.63
N LEU A 191 43.78 -10.01 0.53
CA LEU A 191 44.51 -8.77 0.79
C LEU A 191 45.99 -8.99 1.11
N GLU A 192 46.38 -10.15 1.62
CA GLU A 192 47.81 -10.50 1.71
C GLU A 192 48.46 -10.58 0.32
N GLU A 193 47.72 -11.12 -0.67
CA GLU A 193 48.15 -11.22 -2.07
C GLU A 193 48.02 -9.86 -2.82
N LEU A 194 47.01 -9.08 -2.52
CA LEU A 194 46.68 -7.79 -3.16
C LEU A 194 46.39 -6.71 -2.09
N PRO A 195 47.38 -6.12 -1.42
CA PRO A 195 47.22 -5.31 -0.19
C PRO A 195 46.33 -4.07 -0.31
N ASN A 196 46.25 -3.48 -1.49
CA ASN A 196 45.46 -2.23 -1.72
C ASN A 196 44.24 -2.48 -2.62
N ASN A 197 43.74 -3.73 -2.64
CA ASN A 197 42.55 -4.00 -3.42
C ASN A 197 41.31 -3.36 -2.76
N ASP A 198 40.69 -2.42 -3.46
CA ASP A 198 39.55 -1.62 -2.98
C ASP A 198 38.33 -2.51 -2.72
N ARG A 199 38.01 -3.43 -3.62
CA ARG A 199 36.88 -4.35 -3.51
C ARG A 199 37.05 -5.31 -2.32
N TYR A 200 38.21 -5.93 -2.17
CA TYR A 200 38.45 -6.83 -1.02
C TYR A 200 38.37 -6.07 0.32
N THR A 201 38.96 -4.87 0.36
CA THR A 201 38.87 -4.02 1.55
C THR A 201 37.43 -3.67 1.91
N PHE A 202 36.61 -3.32 0.92
CA PHE A 202 35.19 -3.03 1.10
C PHE A 202 34.38 -4.21 1.62
N TYR A 203 34.50 -5.38 0.98
CA TYR A 203 33.77 -6.57 1.39
C TYR A 203 34.27 -7.16 2.70
N LEU A 204 35.56 -6.99 3.03
CA LEU A 204 36.07 -7.38 4.33
C LEU A 204 35.50 -6.51 5.45
N ALA A 205 35.35 -5.19 5.22
CA ALA A 205 34.66 -4.30 6.15
C ALA A 205 33.20 -4.72 6.37
N ASN A 206 32.47 -5.04 5.28
CA ASN A 206 31.10 -5.56 5.35
C ASN A 206 31.04 -6.88 6.13
N SER A 207 31.96 -7.81 5.90
CA SER A 207 31.98 -9.12 6.58
C SER A 207 32.27 -8.98 8.09
N TYR A 208 33.16 -8.07 8.47
CA TYR A 208 33.38 -7.75 9.89
C TYR A 208 32.15 -7.14 10.55
N ARG A 209 31.48 -6.19 9.87
CA ARG A 209 30.21 -5.61 10.35
C ARG A 209 29.16 -6.69 10.59
N ASP A 210 28.95 -7.55 9.62
CA ASP A 210 27.92 -8.59 9.64
C ASP A 210 28.23 -9.69 10.68
N ALA A 211 29.53 -9.91 10.96
CA ALA A 211 30.01 -10.75 12.06
C ALA A 211 29.90 -10.05 13.45
N GLY A 212 29.42 -8.80 13.51
CA GLY A 212 29.33 -8.05 14.76
C GLY A 212 30.62 -7.45 15.26
N LYS A 213 31.71 -7.52 14.50
CA LYS A 213 33.06 -7.02 14.85
C LYS A 213 33.22 -5.57 14.41
N ARG A 214 32.55 -4.64 15.15
CA ARG A 214 32.39 -3.23 14.74
C ARG A 214 33.70 -2.47 14.62
N ASP A 215 34.64 -2.67 15.54
CA ASP A 215 35.92 -1.95 15.51
C ASP A 215 36.73 -2.30 14.25
N GLN A 216 36.80 -3.59 13.91
CA GLN A 216 37.46 -4.04 12.68
C GLN A 216 36.74 -3.53 11.43
N ALA A 217 35.39 -3.54 11.42
CA ALA A 217 34.63 -3.00 10.32
C ALA A 217 34.95 -1.52 10.08
N ILE A 218 34.99 -0.70 11.14
CA ILE A 218 35.34 0.72 11.08
C ILE A 218 36.76 0.89 10.52
N GLU A 219 37.73 0.11 11.00
CA GLU A 219 39.10 0.15 10.51
C GLU A 219 39.18 -0.09 8.99
N TYR A 220 38.53 -1.13 8.50
CA TYR A 220 38.57 -1.47 7.07
C TYR A 220 37.71 -0.51 6.21
N TYR A 221 36.62 0.02 6.71
CA TYR A 221 35.91 1.10 6.00
C TYR A 221 36.75 2.38 5.89
N LYS A 222 37.52 2.74 6.92
CA LYS A 222 38.47 3.87 6.84
C LYS A 222 39.54 3.62 5.78
N LYS A 223 40.13 2.43 5.75
CA LYS A 223 41.06 2.01 4.68
C LYS A 223 40.41 2.09 3.29
N ARG A 224 39.13 1.69 3.18
CA ARG A 224 38.39 1.80 1.91
C ARG A 224 38.25 3.24 1.44
N ILE A 225 37.96 4.17 2.36
CA ILE A 225 37.88 5.59 2.07
C ILE A 225 39.26 6.15 1.62
N GLU A 226 40.32 5.78 2.30
CA GLU A 226 41.68 6.20 1.95
C GLU A 226 42.13 5.71 0.56
N ILE A 227 41.77 4.49 0.17
CA ILE A 227 42.06 3.93 -1.16
C ILE A 227 41.34 4.75 -2.25
N GLY A 228 40.14 5.27 -1.98
CA GLY A 228 39.34 6.00 -2.96
C GLY A 228 38.77 5.09 -4.04
N GLY A 229 38.61 5.61 -5.25
CA GLY A 229 38.05 4.85 -6.39
C GLY A 229 36.54 4.98 -6.53
N TRP A 230 35.79 3.89 -6.58
CA TRP A 230 34.36 3.96 -6.87
C TRP A 230 33.59 4.72 -5.80
N ARG A 231 33.01 5.85 -6.20
CA ARG A 231 32.33 6.82 -5.34
C ARG A 231 31.25 6.22 -4.45
N GLU A 232 30.49 5.28 -4.97
CA GLU A 232 29.39 4.64 -4.23
C GLU A 232 29.90 3.81 -3.04
N GLU A 233 30.96 3.03 -3.22
CA GLU A 233 31.54 2.22 -2.13
C GLU A 233 32.22 3.13 -1.08
N VAL A 234 32.85 4.22 -1.51
CA VAL A 234 33.45 5.20 -0.59
C VAL A 234 32.39 5.87 0.27
N TRP A 235 31.31 6.35 -0.38
CA TRP A 235 30.18 6.92 0.33
C TRP A 235 29.53 5.93 1.30
N PHE A 236 29.29 4.71 0.82
CA PHE A 236 28.70 3.64 1.66
C PHE A 236 29.59 3.33 2.87
N SER A 237 30.92 3.41 2.72
CA SER A 237 31.86 3.25 3.84
C SER A 237 31.66 4.33 4.91
N TYR A 238 31.53 5.61 4.53
CA TYR A 238 31.17 6.69 5.46
C TYR A 238 29.85 6.40 6.18
N TYR A 239 28.84 5.98 5.42
CA TYR A 239 27.52 5.67 5.96
C TYR A 239 27.56 4.54 6.98
N MET A 240 28.28 3.45 6.69
CA MET A 240 28.39 2.30 7.58
C MET A 240 29.27 2.56 8.81
N ILE A 241 30.32 3.36 8.71
CA ILE A 241 31.08 3.81 9.90
C ILE A 241 30.14 4.52 10.86
N GLY A 242 29.30 5.44 10.37
CA GLY A 242 28.32 6.13 11.20
C GLY A 242 27.33 5.16 11.85
N LYS A 243 26.83 4.13 11.11
CA LYS A 243 25.95 3.10 11.67
C LYS A 243 26.65 2.28 12.75
N CYS A 244 27.90 1.87 12.55
CA CYS A 244 28.68 1.16 13.57
C CYS A 244 28.86 1.98 14.85
N TYR A 245 29.23 3.25 14.75
CA TYR A 245 29.35 4.13 15.92
C TYR A 245 28.02 4.35 16.64
N LYS A 246 26.91 4.49 15.90
CA LYS A 246 25.57 4.59 16.48
C LYS A 246 25.23 3.35 17.29
N GLU A 247 25.49 2.14 16.77
CA GLU A 247 25.28 0.87 17.46
C GLU A 247 26.16 0.69 18.71
N MET A 248 27.36 1.31 18.71
CA MET A 248 28.26 1.37 19.86
C MET A 248 27.86 2.46 20.87
N GLY A 249 26.84 3.28 20.60
CA GLY A 249 26.38 4.38 21.45
C GLY A 249 27.20 5.66 21.28
N ASP A 250 28.14 5.74 20.37
CA ASP A 250 28.97 6.90 20.08
C ASP A 250 28.35 7.76 18.96
N PHE A 251 27.35 8.53 19.33
CA PHE A 251 26.69 9.38 18.34
C PHE A 251 27.54 10.54 17.83
N ALA A 252 28.53 11.01 18.60
CA ALA A 252 29.39 12.11 18.17
C ALA A 252 30.20 11.68 16.92
N ASN A 253 30.82 10.52 16.98
CA ASN A 253 31.52 9.95 15.84
C ASN A 253 30.56 9.54 14.71
N ALA A 254 29.39 8.98 15.03
CA ALA A 254 28.37 8.68 14.03
C ALA A 254 27.97 9.91 13.22
N LEU A 255 27.68 11.02 13.90
CA LEU A 255 27.32 12.30 13.27
C LEU A 255 28.45 12.81 12.38
N HIS A 256 29.71 12.79 12.88
CA HIS A 256 30.88 13.21 12.10
C HIS A 256 30.94 12.45 10.75
N TYR A 257 30.93 11.12 10.78
CA TYR A 257 31.04 10.32 9.55
C TYR A 257 29.85 10.44 8.61
N TRP A 258 28.64 10.64 9.13
CA TRP A 258 27.48 10.89 8.27
C TRP A 258 27.54 12.25 7.59
N LEU A 259 28.06 13.28 8.26
CA LEU A 259 28.26 14.60 7.65
C LEU A 259 29.38 14.58 6.62
N GLU A 260 30.50 13.89 6.89
CA GLU A 260 31.58 13.70 5.90
C GLU A 260 31.05 12.93 4.66
N GLY A 261 30.22 11.89 4.87
CA GLY A 261 29.59 11.17 3.77
C GLY A 261 28.63 12.05 2.97
N TYR A 262 27.84 12.90 3.61
CA TYR A 262 27.00 13.87 2.91
C TYR A 262 27.83 14.88 2.11
N ASN A 263 28.88 15.43 2.70
CA ASN A 263 29.79 16.34 2.00
C ASN A 263 30.46 15.67 0.79
N PHE A 264 30.81 14.39 0.91
CA PHE A 264 31.42 13.61 -0.17
C PHE A 264 30.44 13.32 -1.32
N PHE A 265 29.17 12.96 -1.01
CA PHE A 265 28.14 12.62 -2.00
C PHE A 265 26.74 13.11 -1.56
N PRO A 266 26.42 14.41 -1.81
CA PRO A 266 25.17 15.02 -1.34
C PRO A 266 23.89 14.41 -1.91
N ASP A 267 23.93 13.78 -3.09
CA ASP A 267 22.77 13.14 -3.70
C ASP A 267 22.22 11.95 -2.88
N ARG A 268 23.02 11.44 -1.93
CA ARG A 268 22.64 10.34 -1.02
C ARG A 268 22.20 10.93 0.32
N ILE A 269 20.93 10.71 0.68
CA ILE A 269 20.32 11.30 1.88
C ILE A 269 20.15 10.34 3.06
N GLU A 270 20.56 9.08 2.94
CA GLU A 270 20.39 8.09 3.99
C GLU A 270 21.14 8.46 5.29
N ASN A 271 22.30 9.09 5.18
CA ASN A 271 23.04 9.65 6.32
C ASN A 271 22.25 10.77 7.01
N LEU A 272 21.67 11.71 6.26
CA LEU A 272 20.80 12.76 6.82
C LEU A 272 19.57 12.15 7.52
N TYR A 273 18.96 11.11 6.94
CA TYR A 273 17.86 10.40 7.57
C TYR A 273 18.24 9.81 8.94
N GLN A 274 19.43 9.23 9.09
CA GLN A 274 19.90 8.72 10.38
C GLN A 274 20.03 9.85 11.42
N ILE A 275 20.51 11.01 11.00
CA ILE A 275 20.67 12.21 11.86
C ILE A 275 19.30 12.73 12.28
N ILE A 276 18.36 12.85 11.33
CA ILE A 276 16.98 13.27 11.57
C ILE A 276 16.31 12.38 12.61
N THR A 277 16.37 11.06 12.38
CA THR A 277 15.77 10.07 13.28
C THR A 277 16.33 10.13 14.68
N TYR A 278 17.65 10.28 14.82
CA TYR A 278 18.29 10.41 16.13
C TYR A 278 17.81 11.67 16.87
N TYR A 279 17.84 12.83 16.21
CA TYR A 279 17.44 14.07 16.87
C TYR A 279 15.95 14.10 17.20
N ARG A 280 15.09 13.53 16.35
CA ARG A 280 13.67 13.38 16.66
C ARG A 280 13.46 12.50 17.89
N THR A 281 14.07 11.31 17.92
CA THR A 281 13.90 10.36 19.04
C THR A 281 14.46 10.85 20.36
N THR A 282 15.42 11.79 20.31
CA THR A 282 15.99 12.46 21.50
C THR A 282 15.31 13.80 21.83
N GLY A 283 14.20 14.13 21.16
CA GLY A 283 13.42 15.34 21.41
C GLY A 283 14.03 16.65 20.90
N LYS A 284 15.12 16.59 20.13
CA LYS A 284 15.81 17.76 19.56
C LYS A 284 15.19 18.14 18.20
N ASN A 285 13.90 18.44 18.19
CA ASN A 285 13.10 18.58 16.97
C ASN A 285 13.60 19.71 16.05
N SER A 286 14.12 20.81 16.56
CA SER A 286 14.67 21.90 15.74
C SER A 286 15.88 21.44 14.92
N LEU A 287 16.79 20.66 15.51
CA LEU A 287 17.91 20.07 14.77
C LEU A 287 17.41 19.03 13.75
N ALA A 288 16.51 18.14 14.15
CA ALA A 288 15.91 17.19 13.24
C ALA A 288 15.29 17.89 12.02
N TYR A 289 14.61 19.01 12.23
CA TYR A 289 13.99 19.79 11.16
C TYR A 289 15.03 20.41 10.21
N THR A 290 16.13 20.95 10.72
CA THR A 290 17.20 21.50 9.88
C THR A 290 17.77 20.46 8.93
N PHE A 291 18.05 19.26 9.45
CA PHE A 291 18.53 18.15 8.60
C PHE A 291 17.47 17.60 7.66
N TYR A 292 16.18 17.66 8.06
CA TYR A 292 15.09 17.35 7.16
C TYR A 292 15.04 18.30 5.95
N GLU A 293 15.17 19.62 6.17
CA GLU A 293 15.19 20.60 5.07
C GLU A 293 16.34 20.32 4.08
N MET A 294 17.51 19.93 4.58
CA MET A 294 18.62 19.51 3.72
C MET A 294 18.26 18.24 2.91
N ALA A 295 17.73 17.23 3.58
CA ALA A 295 17.38 15.96 2.93
C ALA A 295 16.25 16.14 1.90
N ASP A 296 15.22 16.92 2.22
CA ASP A 296 14.10 17.19 1.32
C ASP A 296 14.55 18.01 0.10
N TYR A 297 15.44 18.97 0.27
CA TYR A 297 16.03 19.72 -0.84
C TYR A 297 16.80 18.80 -1.80
N GLU A 298 17.68 17.93 -1.28
CA GLU A 298 18.47 17.02 -2.11
C GLU A 298 17.60 15.96 -2.78
N ARG A 299 16.62 15.38 -2.06
CA ARG A 299 15.66 14.42 -2.62
C ARG A 299 14.92 14.97 -3.85
N ASN A 300 14.53 16.25 -3.80
CA ASN A 300 13.80 16.89 -4.89
C ASN A 300 14.70 17.34 -6.05
N ARG A 301 16.01 17.47 -5.81
CA ARG A 301 17.00 17.91 -6.81
C ARG A 301 17.67 16.75 -7.54
N SER A 302 17.88 15.63 -6.86
CA SER A 302 18.63 14.50 -7.41
C SER A 302 17.88 13.84 -8.57
N THR A 303 18.58 13.65 -9.68
CA THR A 303 18.10 12.95 -10.86
C THR A 303 18.71 11.55 -11.00
N SER A 304 19.62 11.18 -10.11
CA SER A 304 20.31 9.88 -10.14
C SER A 304 19.41 8.78 -9.58
N THR A 305 19.29 7.68 -10.32
CA THR A 305 18.46 6.51 -9.96
C THR A 305 19.28 5.25 -9.64
N ASP A 306 20.58 5.25 -9.98
CA ASP A 306 21.47 4.08 -9.85
C ASP A 306 22.44 4.28 -8.67
N HIS A 307 22.03 3.78 -7.48
CA HIS A 307 22.85 3.85 -6.28
C HIS A 307 23.07 2.47 -5.68
N LEU A 308 24.32 2.18 -5.33
CA LEU A 308 24.71 0.95 -4.62
C LEU A 308 24.00 0.87 -3.27
N PHE A 309 23.30 -0.21 -3.00
CA PHE A 309 22.55 -0.46 -1.73
C PHE A 309 21.59 0.67 -1.32
N LEU A 310 20.87 1.24 -2.29
CA LEU A 310 19.90 2.30 -2.04
C LEU A 310 18.80 1.85 -1.08
N GLU A 311 18.65 2.57 0.03
CA GLU A 311 17.50 2.43 0.94
C GLU A 311 16.31 3.25 0.39
N LYS A 312 15.69 2.74 -0.67
CA LYS A 312 14.67 3.43 -1.46
C LYS A 312 13.49 3.96 -0.62
N ASP A 313 13.09 3.27 0.41
CA ASP A 313 12.01 3.62 1.31
C ASP A 313 12.27 4.95 2.07
N ILE A 314 13.53 5.34 2.29
CA ILE A 314 13.88 6.64 2.84
C ILE A 314 13.42 7.76 1.89
N TYR A 315 13.66 7.60 0.62
CA TYR A 315 13.28 8.56 -0.43
C TYR A 315 11.78 8.56 -0.69
N ASP A 316 11.17 7.40 -0.65
CA ASP A 316 9.78 7.22 -1.05
C ASP A 316 8.79 7.73 0.02
N TYR A 317 9.06 7.49 1.33
CA TYR A 317 8.10 7.87 2.38
C TYR A 317 8.69 8.15 3.78
N LYS A 318 9.85 7.58 4.15
CA LYS A 318 10.36 7.71 5.53
C LYS A 318 10.72 9.14 5.91
N ILE A 319 11.25 9.93 4.97
CA ILE A 319 11.51 11.36 5.18
C ILE A 319 10.22 12.11 5.46
N ASP A 320 9.14 11.85 4.71
CA ASP A 320 7.83 12.44 4.94
C ASP A 320 7.22 12.00 6.28
N TYR A 321 7.44 10.73 6.66
CA TYR A 321 7.02 10.24 7.97
C TYR A 321 7.71 10.99 9.12
N GLU A 322 9.04 11.17 9.06
CA GLU A 322 9.77 11.96 10.04
C GLU A 322 9.24 13.40 10.12
N PHE A 323 9.01 14.03 8.96
CA PHE A 323 8.45 15.39 8.89
C PHE A 323 7.04 15.47 9.47
N SER A 324 6.22 14.46 9.28
CA SER A 324 4.87 14.42 9.86
C SER A 324 4.86 14.58 11.38
N ILE A 325 5.95 14.19 12.05
CA ILE A 325 6.10 14.30 13.49
C ILE A 325 6.84 15.61 13.85
N ILE A 326 8.00 15.83 13.26
CA ILE A 326 8.88 16.98 13.54
C ILE A 326 8.19 18.31 13.25
N GLY A 327 7.45 18.39 12.15
CA GLY A 327 6.76 19.59 11.69
C GLY A 327 5.79 20.15 12.72
N TYR A 328 5.10 19.28 13.46
CA TYR A 328 4.21 19.69 14.55
C TYR A 328 4.97 20.42 15.66
N TYR A 329 6.06 19.84 16.15
CA TYR A 329 6.86 20.42 17.24
C TYR A 329 7.61 21.69 16.82
N CYS A 330 7.85 21.88 15.53
CA CYS A 330 8.50 23.07 14.98
C CYS A 330 7.51 24.12 14.49
N ASN A 331 6.21 24.00 14.81
CA ASN A 331 5.15 24.91 14.39
C ASN A 331 5.13 25.19 12.88
N ARG A 332 5.39 24.15 12.09
CA ARG A 332 5.37 24.27 10.63
C ARG A 332 3.94 24.33 10.09
N ASN A 333 3.82 24.78 8.84
CA ASN A 333 2.53 24.90 8.20
C ASN A 333 1.80 23.53 8.19
N LYS A 334 0.61 23.49 8.78
CA LYS A 334 -0.22 22.28 8.88
C LYS A 334 -0.50 21.66 7.52
N HIS A 335 -0.66 22.47 6.48
CA HIS A 335 -0.87 22.00 5.12
C HIS A 335 0.33 21.19 4.56
N CYS A 336 1.57 21.61 4.87
CA CYS A 336 2.77 20.87 4.47
C CYS A 336 2.86 19.53 5.20
N ILE A 337 2.55 19.52 6.51
CA ILE A 337 2.53 18.30 7.33
C ILE A 337 1.47 17.33 6.82
N ASP A 338 0.28 17.83 6.57
CA ASP A 338 -0.85 17.07 6.01
C ASP A 338 -0.49 16.43 4.66
N THR A 339 0.13 17.19 3.76
CA THR A 339 0.61 16.67 2.47
C THR A 339 1.64 15.54 2.65
N ALA A 340 2.56 15.67 3.58
CA ALA A 340 3.54 14.62 3.89
C ALA A 340 2.83 13.35 4.44
N CYS A 341 1.86 13.52 5.33
CA CYS A 341 1.05 12.41 5.84
C CYS A 341 0.35 11.65 4.71
N MET A 342 -0.27 12.37 3.78
CA MET A 342 -0.97 11.74 2.66
C MET A 342 -0.02 11.01 1.72
N ARG A 343 1.22 11.52 1.49
CA ARG A 343 2.25 10.79 0.74
C ARG A 343 2.64 9.48 1.41
N VAL A 344 2.81 9.48 2.74
CA VAL A 344 3.08 8.24 3.50
C VAL A 344 1.92 7.25 3.36
N LEU A 345 0.68 7.71 3.54
CA LEU A 345 -0.51 6.84 3.47
C LEU A 345 -0.71 6.24 2.07
N ALA A 346 -0.42 7.00 1.02
CA ALA A 346 -0.56 6.57 -0.37
C ALA A 346 0.58 5.63 -0.83
N ASN A 347 1.67 5.52 -0.08
CA ASN A 347 2.83 4.73 -0.49
C ASN A 347 2.59 3.23 -0.26
N LYS A 348 2.79 2.41 -1.31
CA LYS A 348 2.59 0.95 -1.28
C LYS A 348 3.59 0.21 -0.37
N CYS A 349 4.76 0.79 -0.13
CA CYS A 349 5.82 0.20 0.68
C CYS A 349 5.75 0.61 2.16
N ALA A 350 4.89 1.60 2.52
CA ALA A 350 4.73 2.01 3.90
C ALA A 350 4.05 0.89 4.72
N ASP A 351 4.74 0.45 5.78
CA ASP A 351 4.21 -0.61 6.64
C ASP A 351 2.96 -0.15 7.42
N GLU A 352 2.19 -1.13 7.89
CA GLU A 352 0.91 -0.87 8.55
C GLU A 352 1.06 -0.07 9.85
N ASN A 353 2.14 -0.28 10.61
CA ASN A 353 2.37 0.45 11.86
C ASN A 353 2.68 1.92 11.59
N THR A 354 3.48 2.20 10.56
CA THR A 354 3.73 3.57 10.09
C THR A 354 2.44 4.25 9.66
N GLN A 355 1.60 3.59 8.86
CA GLN A 355 0.30 4.13 8.44
C GLN A 355 -0.63 4.39 9.63
N LYS A 356 -0.75 3.45 10.57
CA LYS A 356 -1.56 3.62 11.81
C LYS A 356 -1.06 4.78 12.64
N ASN A 357 0.25 4.95 12.78
CA ASN A 357 0.83 6.06 13.54
C ASN A 357 0.52 7.42 12.87
N VAL A 358 0.61 7.49 11.54
CA VAL A 358 0.21 8.70 10.79
C VAL A 358 -1.27 9.02 11.04
N ILE A 359 -2.16 8.03 10.91
CA ILE A 359 -3.60 8.21 11.15
C ILE A 359 -3.85 8.67 12.60
N SER A 360 -3.18 8.08 13.58
CA SER A 360 -3.28 8.47 15.00
C SER A 360 -2.87 9.92 15.24
N ASN A 361 -1.79 10.36 14.64
CA ASN A 361 -1.26 11.72 14.80
C ASN A 361 -2.03 12.78 13.99
N TYR A 362 -2.83 12.35 13.01
CA TYR A 362 -3.52 13.26 12.09
C TYR A 362 -4.43 14.28 12.80
N LYS A 363 -4.96 13.95 13.98
CA LYS A 363 -5.79 14.84 14.83
C LYS A 363 -5.13 16.20 15.15
N PHE A 364 -3.82 16.29 15.12
CA PHE A 364 -3.11 17.52 15.47
C PHE A 364 -3.05 18.53 14.33
N TYR A 365 -3.26 18.08 13.09
CA TYR A 365 -3.11 18.92 11.90
C TYR A 365 -4.21 18.75 10.85
N ALA A 366 -5.19 17.88 11.08
CA ALA A 366 -6.34 17.73 10.19
C ALA A 366 -7.04 19.07 9.94
N THR A 367 -7.34 19.36 8.70
CA THR A 367 -8.12 20.50 8.30
C THR A 367 -9.53 20.36 8.85
N LYS A 368 -10.05 21.42 9.48
CA LYS A 368 -11.48 21.51 9.84
C LYS A 368 -12.25 22.07 8.66
N LEU A 369 -13.21 21.33 8.16
CA LEU A 369 -13.98 21.74 6.99
C LEU A 369 -14.73 23.06 7.24
N ARG A 370 -15.16 23.27 8.48
CA ARG A 370 -15.82 24.51 8.89
C ARG A 370 -14.94 25.75 8.74
N ASP A 371 -13.63 25.62 8.95
CA ASP A 371 -12.70 26.75 8.82
C ASP A 371 -12.51 27.20 7.36
N LEU A 372 -12.84 26.33 6.39
CA LEU A 372 -12.81 26.64 4.96
C LEU A 372 -14.13 27.26 4.47
N ALA A 373 -15.22 27.00 5.17
CA ALA A 373 -16.53 27.52 4.79
C ALA A 373 -16.62 29.04 5.05
N LYS A 374 -17.13 29.80 4.10
CA LYS A 374 -17.19 31.27 4.16
C LYS A 374 -18.53 31.75 4.75
N GLY A 375 -18.47 32.81 5.57
CA GLY A 375 -19.67 33.54 6.04
C GLY A 375 -20.66 32.71 6.87
N ASP A 376 -21.94 32.95 6.73
CA ASP A 376 -23.03 32.19 7.37
C ASP A 376 -23.22 30.82 6.71
N SER A 377 -22.22 29.98 6.87
CA SER A 377 -22.21 28.63 6.32
C SER A 377 -23.09 27.64 7.10
N GLU A 378 -23.41 27.95 8.35
CA GLU A 378 -24.29 27.11 9.17
C GLU A 378 -25.77 27.32 8.76
N ILE A 379 -26.44 26.18 8.55
CA ILE A 379 -27.88 26.17 8.32
C ILE A 379 -28.54 25.33 9.40
N ARG A 380 -29.72 25.72 9.83
CA ARG A 380 -30.49 25.00 10.84
C ARG A 380 -31.79 24.50 10.25
N PHE A 381 -32.05 23.22 10.43
CA PHE A 381 -33.34 22.59 10.14
C PHE A 381 -33.96 22.18 11.48
N ASP A 382 -35.16 22.70 11.73
CA ASP A 382 -35.94 22.31 12.89
C ASP A 382 -36.67 20.99 12.58
N ILE A 383 -36.16 19.87 13.12
CA ILE A 383 -36.68 18.52 12.91
C ILE A 383 -36.83 17.82 14.25
N GLY A 384 -38.00 17.18 14.49
CA GLY A 384 -38.30 16.45 15.71
C GLY A 384 -38.77 17.31 16.88
N SER A 385 -38.93 18.62 16.71
CA SER A 385 -39.49 19.52 17.74
C SER A 385 -41.00 19.55 17.72
N SER A 386 -41.64 19.01 16.68
CA SER A 386 -43.09 18.96 16.56
C SER A 386 -43.69 17.83 17.41
N ASN A 387 -44.89 18.02 17.96
CA ASN A 387 -45.64 16.98 18.68
C ASN A 387 -46.10 15.81 17.78
N ILE A 388 -45.66 15.77 16.50
CA ILE A 388 -46.00 14.73 15.52
C ILE A 388 -45.21 13.46 15.77
N VAL A 389 -43.95 13.59 16.23
CA VAL A 389 -43.08 12.47 16.50
C VAL A 389 -42.65 12.51 17.96
N ASP A 390 -42.88 11.39 18.67
CA ASP A 390 -42.40 11.25 20.06
C ASP A 390 -40.90 10.94 20.06
N THR A 391 -40.09 11.96 20.30
CA THR A 391 -38.64 11.86 20.49
C THR A 391 -38.22 12.16 21.93
N THR A 392 -39.15 12.05 22.89
CA THR A 392 -38.90 12.24 24.32
C THR A 392 -37.79 11.31 24.77
N ASP A 393 -36.82 11.83 25.53
CA ASP A 393 -35.63 11.10 25.99
C ASP A 393 -34.65 10.58 24.89
N MET A 394 -34.82 11.01 23.66
CA MET A 394 -33.92 10.71 22.54
C MET A 394 -33.09 11.94 22.17
N VAL A 395 -31.92 11.70 21.59
CA VAL A 395 -31.04 12.74 21.05
C VAL A 395 -30.95 12.62 19.54
N SER A 396 -30.89 13.76 18.85
CA SER A 396 -30.67 13.78 17.41
C SER A 396 -29.23 13.41 17.09
N SER A 397 -29.05 12.61 16.08
CA SER A 397 -27.75 12.11 15.62
C SER A 397 -27.57 12.44 14.13
N THR A 398 -26.92 11.55 13.40
CA THR A 398 -26.43 11.81 12.05
C THR A 398 -27.56 11.97 11.03
N PRO A 399 -27.58 13.06 10.27
CA PRO A 399 -28.57 13.29 9.22
C PRO A 399 -28.12 12.74 7.88
N SER A 400 -29.10 12.48 6.99
CA SER A 400 -28.88 12.28 5.56
C SER A 400 -29.79 13.16 4.72
N LEU A 401 -29.40 13.43 3.48
CA LEU A 401 -30.03 14.45 2.63
C LEU A 401 -30.17 13.90 1.20
N CYS A 402 -31.30 14.22 0.54
CA CYS A 402 -31.46 14.12 -0.90
C CYS A 402 -32.51 15.10 -1.40
N PHE A 403 -32.64 15.26 -2.73
CA PHE A 403 -33.73 16.01 -3.32
C PHE A 403 -34.85 15.07 -3.81
N ASP A 404 -36.10 15.37 -3.53
CA ASP A 404 -37.20 14.78 -4.29
C ASP A 404 -37.30 15.46 -5.65
N LYS A 405 -36.99 14.81 -6.72
CA LYS A 405 -37.07 15.35 -8.09
C LYS A 405 -38.49 15.71 -8.52
N THR A 406 -39.51 15.09 -7.89
CA THR A 406 -40.91 15.32 -8.22
C THR A 406 -41.40 16.65 -7.71
N SER A 407 -41.09 16.98 -6.45
CA SER A 407 -41.51 18.23 -5.81
C SER A 407 -40.43 19.32 -5.86
N GLY A 408 -39.17 18.96 -6.11
CA GLY A 408 -38.01 19.84 -5.98
C GLY A 408 -37.64 20.16 -4.52
N GLU A 409 -38.24 19.49 -3.56
CA GLU A 409 -38.00 19.72 -2.14
C GLU A 409 -36.74 18.97 -1.66
N LEU A 410 -36.07 19.57 -0.67
CA LEU A 410 -35.02 18.90 0.08
C LEU A 410 -35.64 17.95 1.10
N VAL A 411 -35.28 16.68 1.04
CA VAL A 411 -35.68 15.62 1.98
C VAL A 411 -34.52 15.40 2.94
N VAL A 412 -34.80 15.52 4.22
CA VAL A 412 -33.83 15.36 5.30
C VAL A 412 -34.31 14.26 6.24
N ASN A 413 -33.45 13.25 6.44
CA ASN A 413 -33.62 12.28 7.51
C ASN A 413 -32.75 12.66 8.69
N VAL A 414 -33.31 12.66 9.90
CA VAL A 414 -32.54 12.75 11.15
C VAL A 414 -32.76 11.48 11.97
N ARG A 415 -31.68 10.86 12.36
CA ARG A 415 -31.67 9.72 13.26
C ARG A 415 -31.79 10.20 14.72
N PHE A 416 -32.75 9.67 15.48
CA PHE A 416 -32.89 9.86 16.91
C PHE A 416 -32.54 8.56 17.63
N ILE A 417 -31.74 8.65 18.70
CA ILE A 417 -31.21 7.52 19.45
C ILE A 417 -31.44 7.66 20.96
N ASN A 418 -31.61 6.54 21.63
CA ASN A 418 -31.86 6.48 23.09
C ASN A 418 -30.58 6.20 23.91
N TYR A 419 -29.43 6.12 23.28
CA TYR A 419 -28.14 5.90 23.94
C TYR A 419 -27.26 7.16 23.88
N ARG A 420 -26.23 7.16 24.71
CA ARG A 420 -25.18 8.19 24.69
C ARG A 420 -23.82 7.52 24.63
N ILE A 421 -22.86 8.22 24.02
CA ILE A 421 -21.45 7.81 24.07
C ILE A 421 -20.80 8.57 25.21
N GLY A 422 -20.27 7.85 26.19
CA GLY A 422 -19.54 8.37 27.34
C GLY A 422 -18.18 8.97 26.94
N GLU A 423 -17.49 9.55 27.91
CA GLU A 423 -16.20 10.23 27.67
C GLU A 423 -15.07 9.28 27.18
N GLN A 424 -15.18 8.00 27.52
CA GLN A 424 -14.23 6.96 27.12
C GLN A 424 -14.68 6.15 25.89
N GLY A 425 -15.80 6.57 25.24
CA GLY A 425 -16.34 5.91 24.05
C GLY A 425 -17.25 4.71 24.35
N GLU A 426 -17.60 4.49 25.63
CA GLU A 426 -18.57 3.48 26.05
C GLU A 426 -19.99 3.90 25.71
N TYR A 427 -20.84 2.90 25.40
CA TYR A 427 -22.28 3.14 25.22
C TYR A 427 -22.97 3.12 26.59
N ILE A 428 -23.64 4.20 26.93
CA ILE A 428 -24.53 4.31 28.09
C ILE A 428 -25.94 3.93 27.63
N ASN A 429 -26.68 3.10 28.36
CA ASN A 429 -27.97 2.50 28.00
C ASN A 429 -27.90 1.43 26.90
N ARG A 430 -27.18 0.32 27.17
CA ARG A 430 -26.96 -0.79 26.22
C ARG A 430 -28.06 -1.84 26.14
N GLU A 431 -29.01 -1.88 27.05
CA GLU A 431 -29.97 -2.99 27.13
C GLU A 431 -30.85 -3.10 25.88
N ARG A 432 -31.21 -1.97 25.28
CA ARG A 432 -31.96 -1.91 24.02
C ARG A 432 -31.61 -0.63 23.26
N ILE A 433 -31.02 -0.77 22.09
CA ILE A 433 -30.63 0.34 21.24
C ILE A 433 -31.80 0.65 20.31
N VAL A 434 -32.51 1.74 20.58
CA VAL A 434 -33.67 2.19 19.81
C VAL A 434 -33.26 3.35 18.90
N THR A 435 -33.56 3.20 17.64
CA THR A 435 -33.35 4.21 16.60
C THR A 435 -34.67 4.56 15.96
N LYS A 436 -35.03 5.86 15.97
CA LYS A 436 -36.12 6.43 15.18
C LYS A 436 -35.57 7.30 14.08
N ASN A 437 -36.16 7.24 12.91
CA ASN A 437 -35.82 8.09 11.79
C ASN A 437 -36.94 9.07 11.53
N VAL A 438 -36.65 10.35 11.58
CA VAL A 438 -37.63 11.44 11.32
C VAL A 438 -37.28 12.07 9.99
N ILE A 439 -38.24 12.00 9.08
CA ILE A 439 -38.14 12.62 7.75
C ILE A 439 -38.81 13.97 7.79
N ALA A 440 -38.13 14.99 7.30
CA ALA A 440 -38.71 16.32 7.06
C ALA A 440 -38.43 16.76 5.62
N THR A 441 -39.40 17.45 5.04
CA THR A 441 -39.30 18.05 3.70
C THR A 441 -39.24 19.56 3.79
N PHE A 442 -38.40 20.14 2.92
CA PHE A 442 -38.16 21.60 2.93
C PHE A 442 -38.20 22.17 1.52
N LYS A 443 -38.90 23.27 1.35
CA LYS A 443 -38.90 24.06 0.12
C LYS A 443 -37.92 25.23 0.24
N HIS A 444 -37.05 25.37 -0.74
CA HIS A 444 -36.12 26.48 -0.83
C HIS A 444 -36.88 27.78 -1.28
N LYS A 445 -36.71 28.85 -0.54
CA LYS A 445 -37.16 30.20 -0.91
C LYS A 445 -35.99 30.99 -1.46
N THR A 446 -36.00 31.23 -2.75
CA THR A 446 -34.91 31.90 -3.46
C THR A 446 -34.69 33.34 -2.98
N GLU A 447 -35.79 34.05 -2.64
CA GLU A 447 -35.73 35.45 -2.25
C GLU A 447 -34.99 35.69 -0.93
N THR A 448 -35.07 34.75 0.00
CA THR A 448 -34.48 34.86 1.35
C THR A 448 -33.33 33.87 1.56
N ASP A 449 -32.98 33.06 0.55
CA ASP A 449 -32.05 31.95 0.66
C ASP A 449 -32.29 31.04 1.86
N SER A 450 -33.54 30.78 2.18
CA SER A 450 -33.95 29.99 3.34
C SER A 450 -34.76 28.75 2.97
N TYR A 451 -34.76 27.77 3.84
CA TYR A 451 -35.55 26.56 3.69
C TYR A 451 -36.78 26.61 4.63
N VAL A 452 -37.95 26.37 4.10
CA VAL A 452 -39.21 26.34 4.85
C VAL A 452 -39.71 24.91 4.91
N LYS A 453 -39.94 24.42 6.12
CA LYS A 453 -40.47 23.07 6.36
C LYS A 453 -41.89 22.95 5.77
N THR A 454 -42.09 21.92 4.95
CA THR A 454 -43.37 21.60 4.29
C THR A 454 -44.04 20.38 4.87
N GLY A 455 -43.27 19.47 5.46
CA GLY A 455 -43.78 18.25 6.09
C GLY A 455 -42.79 17.66 7.09
N GLU A 456 -43.30 16.84 8.00
CA GLU A 456 -42.52 16.06 8.94
C GLU A 456 -43.28 14.81 9.36
N PHE A 457 -42.59 13.66 9.41
CA PHE A 457 -43.17 12.40 9.86
C PHE A 457 -42.12 11.43 10.37
N GLU A 458 -42.54 10.49 11.23
CA GLU A 458 -41.69 9.35 11.60
C GLU A 458 -41.71 8.31 10.48
N LEU A 459 -40.52 7.83 10.04
CA LEU A 459 -40.41 6.80 9.05
C LEU A 459 -40.89 5.47 9.63
N LYS A 460 -41.86 4.85 8.96
CA LYS A 460 -42.42 3.55 9.36
C LYS A 460 -41.80 2.44 8.53
N TYR A 461 -41.26 1.44 9.21
CA TYR A 461 -40.65 0.24 8.65
C TYR A 461 -41.01 -0.99 9.48
N GLU A 462 -40.78 -2.18 8.94
CA GLU A 462 -41.07 -3.44 9.62
C GLU A 462 -40.10 -3.64 10.83
N THR A 463 -40.63 -3.83 12.02
CA THR A 463 -39.88 -4.01 13.27
C THR A 463 -40.07 -5.38 13.91
N LYS A 464 -40.84 -6.27 13.27
CA LYS A 464 -41.18 -7.61 13.78
C LYS A 464 -39.96 -8.45 14.16
N TYR A 465 -38.85 -8.24 13.44
CA TYR A 465 -37.62 -9.01 13.61
C TYR A 465 -36.54 -8.29 14.44
N ASP A 466 -36.84 -7.09 14.95
CA ASP A 466 -35.91 -6.30 15.74
C ASP A 466 -35.77 -6.88 17.15
N ASN A 467 -34.56 -6.92 17.69
CA ASN A 467 -34.25 -7.46 19.00
C ASN A 467 -33.48 -6.40 19.84
N LEU A 468 -32.18 -6.59 20.01
CA LEU A 468 -31.32 -5.62 20.70
C LEU A 468 -31.31 -4.26 19.98
N TYR A 469 -31.16 -4.31 18.66
CA TYR A 469 -31.26 -3.14 17.80
C TYR A 469 -32.69 -3.01 17.29
N VAL A 470 -33.31 -1.89 17.61
CA VAL A 470 -34.67 -1.58 17.15
C VAL A 470 -34.60 -0.43 16.17
N GLY A 471 -35.08 -0.69 14.96
CA GLY A 471 -35.10 0.29 13.89
C GLY A 471 -33.89 0.24 12.95
N LEU A 472 -33.91 1.12 11.95
CA LEU A 472 -32.87 1.21 10.93
C LEU A 472 -31.77 2.17 11.37
N GLU A 473 -30.54 1.66 11.44
CA GLU A 473 -29.36 2.46 11.73
C GLU A 473 -28.77 3.06 10.45
N ASP A 474 -28.34 4.31 10.49
CA ASP A 474 -27.60 4.98 9.41
C ASP A 474 -28.35 4.99 8.06
N VAL A 475 -29.59 5.43 8.06
CA VAL A 475 -30.40 5.59 6.83
C VAL A 475 -29.75 6.64 5.93
N ARG A 476 -29.23 6.21 4.78
CA ARG A 476 -28.64 7.04 3.73
C ARG A 476 -29.66 7.24 2.62
N LEU A 477 -30.16 8.44 2.46
CA LEU A 477 -31.10 8.80 1.40
C LEU A 477 -30.37 8.92 0.05
N PHE A 478 -31.09 8.61 -1.02
CA PHE A 478 -30.57 8.69 -2.38
C PHE A 478 -31.70 9.00 -3.37
N THR A 479 -31.45 9.86 -4.33
CA THR A 479 -32.41 10.13 -5.41
C THR A 479 -32.01 9.41 -6.67
N SER A 480 -32.85 8.50 -7.13
CA SER A 480 -32.60 7.74 -8.37
C SER A 480 -32.76 8.62 -9.63
N ASN A 481 -32.27 8.11 -10.77
CA ASN A 481 -32.47 8.76 -12.05
C ASN A 481 -33.95 8.90 -12.42
N SER A 482 -34.79 7.96 -12.00
CA SER A 482 -36.26 8.00 -12.17
C SER A 482 -36.96 8.99 -11.23
N GLY A 483 -36.25 9.62 -10.30
CA GLY A 483 -36.80 10.56 -9.33
C GLY A 483 -37.37 9.94 -8.07
N GLN A 484 -37.23 8.64 -7.90
CA GLN A 484 -37.64 7.95 -6.67
C GLN A 484 -36.65 8.25 -5.54
N VAL A 485 -37.17 8.41 -4.32
CA VAL A 485 -36.35 8.49 -3.12
C VAL A 485 -36.06 7.08 -2.62
N LEU A 486 -34.83 6.68 -2.68
CA LEU A 486 -34.32 5.39 -2.22
C LEU A 486 -33.54 5.57 -0.93
N PHE A 487 -33.28 4.48 -0.23
CA PHE A 487 -32.39 4.47 0.92
C PHE A 487 -31.60 3.14 1.01
N ASN A 488 -30.50 3.19 1.71
CA ASN A 488 -29.84 2.02 2.29
C ASN A 488 -29.50 2.30 3.76
N ALA A 489 -29.56 1.26 4.57
CA ALA A 489 -29.39 1.37 6.02
C ALA A 489 -28.73 0.10 6.58
N ASN A 490 -28.24 0.18 7.82
CA ASN A 490 -27.77 -0.99 8.55
C ASN A 490 -28.96 -1.56 9.37
N ARG A 491 -29.21 -2.86 9.25
CA ARG A 491 -30.20 -3.58 10.03
C ARG A 491 -29.50 -4.54 10.98
N GLY A 492 -29.68 -4.36 12.28
CA GLY A 492 -29.20 -5.32 13.29
C GLY A 492 -30.17 -6.48 13.44
N LEU A 493 -29.79 -7.69 13.07
CA LEU A 493 -30.58 -8.90 13.25
C LEU A 493 -30.30 -9.55 14.62
N SER A 494 -29.08 -9.42 15.13
CA SER A 494 -28.67 -9.86 16.48
C SER A 494 -27.47 -9.02 16.93
N TYR A 495 -26.98 -9.32 18.14
CA TYR A 495 -25.78 -8.64 18.68
C TYR A 495 -24.54 -8.82 17.76
N GLU A 496 -24.45 -9.98 17.10
CA GLU A 496 -23.29 -10.36 16.28
C GLU A 496 -23.61 -10.32 14.77
N CYS A 497 -24.84 -9.96 14.38
CA CYS A 497 -25.25 -9.98 12.98
C CYS A 497 -25.90 -8.66 12.56
N MET A 498 -25.25 -7.99 11.61
CA MET A 498 -25.79 -6.80 10.92
C MET A 498 -25.72 -7.00 9.41
N VAL A 499 -26.77 -6.57 8.75
CA VAL A 499 -26.94 -6.67 7.29
C VAL A 499 -27.35 -5.32 6.71
N ILE A 500 -27.26 -5.20 5.39
CA ILE A 500 -27.73 -4.01 4.69
C ILE A 500 -29.20 -4.19 4.31
N GLU A 501 -30.01 -3.17 4.58
CA GLU A 501 -31.37 -3.05 4.07
C GLU A 501 -31.43 -1.93 3.03
N HIS A 502 -32.00 -2.23 1.88
CA HIS A 502 -32.16 -1.28 0.77
C HIS A 502 -33.62 -1.25 0.33
N GLY A 503 -34.09 -0.07 -0.08
CA GLY A 503 -35.45 0.05 -0.56
C GLY A 503 -35.84 1.44 -0.98
N GLN A 504 -37.13 1.61 -1.22
CA GLN A 504 -37.77 2.86 -1.59
C GLN A 504 -38.47 3.48 -0.37
N LEU A 505 -38.36 4.80 -0.24
CA LEU A 505 -39.15 5.60 0.69
C LEU A 505 -40.32 6.24 -0.05
N ASN A 506 -41.54 5.99 0.40
CA ASN A 506 -42.71 6.64 -0.11
C ASN A 506 -43.07 7.86 0.80
N LEU A 507 -42.82 9.06 0.29
CA LEU A 507 -43.08 10.32 1.03
C LEU A 507 -44.56 10.60 1.32
N LYS A 508 -45.48 9.97 0.56
CA LYS A 508 -46.94 10.17 0.75
C LYS A 508 -47.54 9.22 1.78
N SER A 509 -47.14 7.94 1.75
CA SER A 509 -47.61 6.93 2.71
C SER A 509 -46.78 6.88 3.99
N HIS A 510 -45.60 7.53 4.03
CA HIS A 510 -44.64 7.55 5.13
C HIS A 510 -44.04 6.16 5.45
N GLN A 511 -43.99 5.27 4.46
CA GLN A 511 -43.60 3.88 4.63
C GLN A 511 -42.39 3.52 3.72
N THR A 512 -41.68 2.51 4.12
CA THR A 512 -40.66 1.88 3.28
C THR A 512 -41.19 0.63 2.59
N GLN A 513 -40.71 0.39 1.38
CA GLN A 513 -40.74 -0.92 0.73
C GLN A 513 -39.28 -1.35 0.52
N SER A 514 -38.84 -2.34 1.26
CA SER A 514 -37.41 -2.67 1.37
C SER A 514 -37.17 -4.18 1.43
N TYR A 515 -35.91 -4.55 1.23
CA TYR A 515 -35.39 -5.91 1.30
C TYR A 515 -33.97 -5.91 1.87
N LEU A 516 -33.55 -7.06 2.40
CA LEU A 516 -32.21 -7.27 2.87
C LEU A 516 -31.28 -7.59 1.69
N VAL A 517 -30.09 -6.99 1.69
CA VAL A 517 -29.07 -7.29 0.70
C VAL A 517 -28.00 -8.15 1.35
N LYS A 518 -27.78 -9.35 0.81
CA LYS A 518 -26.79 -10.31 1.26
C LYS A 518 -25.73 -10.52 0.18
N LYS A 519 -24.55 -10.92 0.59
CA LYS A 519 -23.46 -11.31 -0.30
C LYS A 519 -23.01 -12.71 0.06
N GLU A 520 -22.67 -13.51 -0.94
CA GLU A 520 -22.03 -14.80 -0.72
C GLU A 520 -20.76 -14.64 0.13
N ASN A 521 -20.60 -15.46 1.17
CA ASN A 521 -19.48 -15.38 2.10
C ASN A 521 -19.31 -14.01 2.80
N GLN A 522 -20.43 -13.33 3.10
CA GLN A 522 -20.42 -12.06 3.82
C GLN A 522 -19.91 -12.22 5.27
N ARG A 523 -19.40 -11.12 5.84
CA ARG A 523 -19.03 -11.07 7.25
C ARG A 523 -20.28 -11.06 8.13
N PRO A 524 -20.21 -11.50 9.38
CA PRO A 524 -21.34 -11.43 10.31
C PRO A 524 -21.85 -9.99 10.51
N ILE A 525 -20.96 -9.00 10.49
CA ILE A 525 -21.30 -7.58 10.63
C ILE A 525 -20.95 -6.88 9.33
N GLU A 526 -21.97 -6.57 8.53
CA GLU A 526 -21.86 -5.77 7.33
C GLU A 526 -22.42 -4.36 7.58
N LYS A 527 -21.61 -3.37 7.31
CA LYS A 527 -21.93 -1.95 7.50
C LYS A 527 -21.31 -1.09 6.42
N ASN A 528 -21.86 0.12 6.29
CA ASN A 528 -21.27 1.20 5.51
C ASN A 528 -21.13 0.92 4.01
N TRP A 529 -22.01 0.04 3.46
CA TRP A 529 -22.17 -0.03 2.04
C TRP A 529 -22.86 1.23 1.55
N THR A 530 -22.46 1.71 0.39
CA THR A 530 -23.02 2.93 -0.21
C THR A 530 -23.54 2.64 -1.59
N ILE A 531 -24.61 3.32 -1.98
CA ILE A 531 -25.24 3.12 -3.29
C ILE A 531 -24.94 4.31 -4.20
N PHE A 532 -24.97 4.04 -5.50
CA PHE A 532 -24.93 5.06 -6.54
C PHE A 532 -25.61 4.55 -7.81
N GLN A 533 -25.79 5.43 -8.76
CA GLN A 533 -26.39 5.12 -10.05
C GLN A 533 -25.63 5.86 -11.14
N ASP A 534 -25.31 5.20 -12.24
CA ASP A 534 -24.69 5.84 -13.38
C ASP A 534 -25.69 6.73 -14.09
N HIS A 535 -25.21 7.75 -14.77
CA HIS A 535 -26.06 8.64 -15.53
C HIS A 535 -26.75 7.87 -16.66
N GLY A 536 -28.12 7.88 -16.64
CA GLY A 536 -28.93 7.19 -17.64
C GLY A 536 -29.13 5.69 -17.43
N ASP A 537 -28.50 5.08 -16.42
CA ASP A 537 -28.76 3.69 -16.02
C ASP A 537 -29.97 3.64 -15.07
N VAL A 538 -30.68 2.52 -15.07
CA VAL A 538 -31.79 2.24 -14.13
C VAL A 538 -31.32 1.39 -12.96
N SER A 539 -30.22 0.66 -13.09
CA SER A 539 -29.71 -0.23 -12.05
C SER A 539 -29.01 0.54 -10.94
N ILE A 540 -29.27 0.13 -9.70
CA ILE A 540 -28.57 0.65 -8.52
C ILE A 540 -27.34 -0.21 -8.28
N LYS A 541 -26.19 0.45 -8.11
CA LYS A 541 -24.92 -0.16 -7.78
C LYS A 541 -24.57 0.09 -6.32
N MET A 542 -23.85 -0.86 -5.72
CA MET A 542 -23.40 -0.78 -4.32
C MET A 542 -21.89 -0.94 -4.23
N VAL A 543 -21.25 -0.03 -3.51
CA VAL A 543 -19.87 -0.20 -3.07
C VAL A 543 -19.86 -1.08 -1.83
N TYR A 544 -19.30 -2.28 -1.99
CA TYR A 544 -19.15 -3.26 -0.91
C TYR A 544 -17.96 -2.94 -0.01
N GLN A 545 -16.82 -2.63 -0.61
CA GLN A 545 -15.58 -2.26 0.09
C GLN A 545 -14.71 -1.34 -0.78
N TRP A 546 -13.78 -0.64 -0.16
CA TRP A 546 -12.94 0.36 -0.80
C TRP A 546 -11.51 -0.14 -1.15
N TYR A 547 -11.12 -1.34 -0.69
CA TYR A 547 -9.80 -1.90 -0.99
C TYR A 547 -9.84 -3.44 -1.13
N PRO A 548 -9.59 -3.96 -2.30
CA PRO A 548 -9.78 -3.26 -3.57
C PRO A 548 -11.21 -2.70 -3.65
N LEU A 549 -11.43 -1.64 -4.43
CA LEU A 549 -12.76 -1.10 -4.62
C LEU A 549 -13.63 -2.16 -5.29
N THR A 550 -14.59 -2.68 -4.56
CA THR A 550 -15.48 -3.74 -5.03
C THR A 550 -16.89 -3.21 -5.16
N ILE A 551 -17.44 -3.30 -6.36
CA ILE A 551 -18.77 -2.81 -6.69
C ILE A 551 -19.62 -3.98 -7.15
N GLY A 552 -20.87 -4.02 -6.67
CA GLY A 552 -21.86 -5.02 -7.06
C GLY A 552 -23.17 -4.39 -7.50
N VAL A 553 -24.00 -5.23 -8.11
CA VAL A 553 -25.38 -4.94 -8.49
C VAL A 553 -26.26 -5.96 -7.78
N HIS A 554 -27.36 -5.55 -7.21
CA HIS A 554 -28.33 -6.53 -6.70
C HIS A 554 -29.07 -7.19 -7.85
N ARG A 555 -29.41 -8.46 -7.70
CA ARG A 555 -30.16 -9.20 -8.71
C ARG A 555 -31.62 -8.67 -8.76
N ASP A 556 -32.12 -8.50 -9.97
CA ASP A 556 -33.49 -8.07 -10.20
C ASP A 556 -34.49 -9.12 -9.69
N HIS A 557 -35.62 -8.67 -9.11
CA HIS A 557 -36.74 -9.43 -8.53
C HIS A 557 -36.54 -9.97 -7.10
N PRO A 558 -36.27 -9.08 -6.09
CA PRO A 558 -36.25 -9.52 -4.69
C PRO A 558 -37.60 -10.00 -4.16
N GLU A 559 -38.71 -9.69 -4.84
CA GLU A 559 -40.08 -9.98 -4.36
C GLU A 559 -40.42 -11.47 -4.18
N HIS A 560 -39.55 -12.36 -4.71
CA HIS A 560 -39.80 -13.81 -4.70
C HIS A 560 -38.80 -14.62 -3.86
N ILE A 561 -37.74 -13.97 -3.33
CA ILE A 561 -36.75 -14.65 -2.48
C ILE A 561 -37.01 -14.25 -1.03
N LEU A 562 -37.46 -15.22 -0.23
CA LEU A 562 -37.65 -15.03 1.20
C LEU A 562 -36.56 -15.82 1.95
N ASP A 563 -36.03 -15.26 3.03
CA ASP A 563 -35.16 -16.04 3.92
C ASP A 563 -35.96 -16.97 4.84
N GLY A 564 -35.26 -17.71 5.71
CA GLY A 564 -35.91 -18.64 6.64
C GLY A 564 -36.90 -18.00 7.63
N GLU A 565 -36.97 -16.67 7.70
CA GLU A 565 -37.90 -15.89 8.52
C GLU A 565 -38.95 -15.13 7.69
N ASN A 566 -39.09 -15.47 6.41
CA ASN A 566 -39.99 -14.82 5.46
C ASN A 566 -39.72 -13.32 5.22
N ARG A 567 -38.45 -12.91 5.25
CA ARG A 567 -38.04 -11.53 4.89
C ARG A 567 -37.63 -11.47 3.43
N PRO A 568 -38.00 -10.40 2.69
CA PRO A 568 -37.50 -10.21 1.32
C PRO A 568 -35.97 -10.04 1.33
N VAL A 569 -35.29 -10.83 0.48
CA VAL A 569 -33.83 -10.85 0.37
C VAL A 569 -33.40 -10.76 -1.09
N THR A 570 -32.38 -10.01 -1.37
CA THR A 570 -31.65 -10.06 -2.67
C THR A 570 -30.19 -10.34 -2.45
N GLU A 571 -29.51 -10.80 -3.49
CA GLU A 571 -28.07 -11.06 -3.45
C GLU A 571 -27.29 -9.98 -4.19
N LEU A 572 -26.18 -9.53 -3.60
CA LEU A 572 -25.24 -8.62 -4.24
C LEU A 572 -24.26 -9.41 -5.12
N ASP A 573 -24.36 -9.20 -6.43
CA ASP A 573 -23.45 -9.75 -7.42
C ASP A 573 -22.28 -8.76 -7.64
N CYS A 574 -21.12 -9.06 -7.07
CA CYS A 574 -19.92 -8.23 -7.19
C CYS A 574 -19.27 -8.42 -8.57
N ARG A 575 -19.27 -7.40 -9.40
CA ARG A 575 -18.82 -7.45 -10.79
C ARG A 575 -17.52 -6.72 -11.06
N TRP A 576 -17.20 -5.71 -10.28
CA TRP A 576 -16.02 -4.89 -10.48
C TRP A 576 -15.11 -4.98 -9.27
N SER A 577 -13.82 -5.14 -9.53
CA SER A 577 -12.74 -5.09 -8.53
C SER A 577 -11.60 -4.23 -9.08
N ILE A 578 -11.39 -3.07 -8.48
CA ILE A 578 -10.51 -2.02 -9.00
C ILE A 578 -9.43 -1.71 -7.97
N GLU A 579 -8.19 -1.64 -8.42
CA GLU A 579 -7.08 -1.30 -7.55
C GLU A 579 -7.22 0.14 -7.02
N THR A 580 -6.92 0.34 -5.74
CA THR A 580 -7.03 1.63 -5.06
C THR A 580 -5.77 1.91 -4.24
N PRO A 581 -5.53 3.16 -3.81
CA PRO A 581 -4.41 3.48 -2.93
C PRO A 581 -4.39 2.62 -1.66
N PRO A 582 -3.22 2.21 -1.14
CA PRO A 582 -3.10 1.25 -0.05
C PRO A 582 -3.88 1.60 1.22
N PHE A 583 -3.96 2.88 1.56
CA PHE A 583 -4.68 3.33 2.76
C PHE A 583 -6.20 3.23 2.63
N PHE A 584 -6.75 2.98 1.42
CA PHE A 584 -8.18 2.73 1.22
C PHE A 584 -8.66 1.48 1.97
N LYS A 585 -7.75 0.59 2.39
CA LYS A 585 -8.07 -0.51 3.31
C LYS A 585 -8.68 -0.04 4.66
N TRP A 586 -8.42 1.22 5.03
CA TRP A 586 -8.96 1.85 6.23
C TRP A 586 -10.28 2.60 5.98
N LEU A 587 -10.63 2.84 4.70
CA LEU A 587 -11.83 3.58 4.33
C LEU A 587 -13.10 2.75 4.54
N ARG A 588 -14.12 3.45 5.00
CA ARG A 588 -15.50 2.98 5.07
C ARG A 588 -16.41 4.00 4.40
N GLY A 589 -17.47 3.54 3.71
CA GLY A 589 -18.42 4.42 3.09
C GLY A 589 -19.24 5.20 4.14
N SER A 590 -19.42 6.49 3.93
CA SER A 590 -20.31 7.32 4.75
C SER A 590 -21.54 7.73 3.97
N THR A 591 -21.36 8.39 2.82
CA THR A 591 -22.47 8.89 2.01
C THR A 591 -22.70 8.03 0.78
N ASN A 592 -23.92 8.08 0.26
CA ASN A 592 -24.20 7.57 -1.08
C ASN A 592 -23.48 8.41 -2.15
N GLY A 593 -23.26 7.83 -3.31
CA GLY A 593 -22.55 8.49 -4.41
C GLY A 593 -23.41 9.55 -5.09
N LEU A 594 -22.84 10.73 -5.25
CA LEU A 594 -23.46 11.84 -5.96
C LEU A 594 -22.88 11.91 -7.38
N SER A 595 -23.72 11.72 -8.40
CA SER A 595 -23.32 11.87 -9.80
C SER A 595 -23.31 13.34 -10.19
N MET A 596 -22.17 13.84 -10.66
CA MET A 596 -21.97 15.24 -11.03
C MET A 596 -21.16 15.33 -12.33
N LYS A 597 -21.37 16.44 -13.08
CA LYS A 597 -20.48 16.82 -14.17
C LYS A 597 -19.30 17.60 -13.61
N ASN A 598 -18.09 17.20 -14.00
CA ASN A 598 -16.91 18.02 -13.72
C ASN A 598 -17.04 19.36 -14.45
N PRO A 599 -16.96 20.50 -13.74
CA PRO A 599 -17.16 21.81 -14.35
C PRO A 599 -16.05 22.22 -15.33
N GLU A 600 -14.86 21.63 -15.24
CA GLU A 600 -13.72 21.98 -16.09
C GLU A 600 -13.73 21.24 -17.43
N ASN A 601 -14.07 19.96 -17.42
CA ASN A 601 -13.96 19.11 -18.61
C ASN A 601 -15.27 18.43 -19.04
N GLY A 602 -16.37 18.61 -18.28
CA GLY A 602 -17.69 18.05 -18.56
C GLY A 602 -17.81 16.54 -18.37
N SER A 603 -16.77 15.85 -17.89
CA SER A 603 -16.82 14.40 -17.62
C SER A 603 -17.77 14.10 -16.45
N GLN A 604 -18.43 12.94 -16.52
CA GLN A 604 -19.26 12.47 -15.40
C GLN A 604 -18.37 11.91 -14.29
N GLU A 605 -18.66 12.27 -13.06
CA GLU A 605 -17.94 11.85 -11.88
C GLU A 605 -18.92 11.38 -10.80
N LEU A 606 -18.44 10.42 -9.98
CA LEU A 606 -19.15 9.95 -8.81
C LEU A 606 -18.41 10.43 -7.56
N TRP A 607 -19.06 11.26 -6.76
CA TRP A 607 -18.49 11.85 -5.55
C TRP A 607 -19.02 11.15 -4.31
N PHE A 608 -18.12 10.79 -3.41
CA PHE A 608 -18.42 10.18 -2.12
C PHE A 608 -17.71 10.92 -0.99
N ILE A 609 -18.31 10.93 0.19
CA ILE A 609 -17.58 11.15 1.43
C ILE A 609 -17.41 9.78 2.10
N CYS A 610 -16.18 9.43 2.41
CA CYS A 610 -15.81 8.24 3.17
C CYS A 610 -15.21 8.65 4.51
N HIS A 611 -15.01 7.70 5.41
CA HIS A 611 -14.37 7.95 6.69
C HIS A 611 -13.30 6.91 7.03
N ILE A 612 -12.34 7.33 7.86
CA ILE A 612 -11.35 6.49 8.54
C ILE A 612 -11.56 6.65 10.04
N VAL A 613 -11.45 5.55 10.78
CA VAL A 613 -11.51 5.56 12.24
C VAL A 613 -10.13 5.26 12.80
N SER A 614 -9.58 6.18 13.57
CA SER A 614 -8.41 5.91 14.42
C SER A 614 -8.89 5.37 15.76
N TYR A 615 -8.42 4.17 16.12
CA TYR A 615 -8.73 3.52 17.39
C TYR A 615 -7.57 3.78 18.37
N GLU A 616 -7.76 4.80 19.19
CA GLU A 616 -6.92 5.08 20.36
C GLU A 616 -7.77 4.93 21.62
N ASP A 617 -7.38 5.56 22.75
CA ASP A 617 -8.20 5.69 23.96
C ASP A 617 -9.60 6.21 23.66
N ARG A 618 -9.74 6.95 22.56
CA ARG A 618 -11.00 7.47 22.01
C ARG A 618 -10.99 7.35 20.50
N ARG A 619 -12.13 7.03 19.89
CA ARG A 619 -12.29 6.96 18.44
C ARG A 619 -12.22 8.35 17.83
N TYR A 620 -11.31 8.56 16.86
CA TYR A 620 -11.28 9.74 16.01
C TYR A 620 -11.77 9.37 14.61
N TYR A 621 -12.71 10.16 14.09
CA TYR A 621 -13.22 10.01 12.73
C TYR A 621 -12.64 11.08 11.85
N TYR A 622 -11.98 10.66 10.77
CA TYR A 622 -11.55 11.54 9.69
C TYR A 622 -12.39 11.24 8.47
N HIS A 623 -12.64 12.27 7.68
CA HIS A 623 -13.39 12.17 6.45
C HIS A 623 -12.51 12.47 5.25
N ILE A 624 -12.92 11.97 4.08
CA ILE A 624 -12.21 12.15 2.82
C ILE A 624 -13.24 12.18 1.69
N PHE A 625 -13.12 13.14 0.80
CA PHE A 625 -13.82 13.09 -0.48
C PHE A 625 -13.10 12.12 -1.41
N VAL A 626 -13.83 11.23 -2.03
CA VAL A 626 -13.34 10.30 -3.05
C VAL A 626 -14.15 10.53 -4.31
N VAL A 627 -13.47 10.75 -5.44
CA VAL A 627 -14.08 10.96 -6.73
C VAL A 627 -13.67 9.85 -7.67
N LEU A 628 -14.67 9.13 -8.17
CA LEU A 628 -14.48 8.07 -9.14
C LEU A 628 -14.86 8.56 -10.54
N ASP A 629 -14.23 7.99 -11.55
CA ASP A 629 -14.73 8.07 -12.92
C ASP A 629 -16.06 7.32 -13.04
N ALA A 630 -17.07 7.92 -13.63
CA ALA A 630 -18.42 7.31 -13.70
C ALA A 630 -18.53 6.16 -14.71
N VAL A 631 -17.50 5.87 -15.50
CA VAL A 631 -17.50 4.81 -16.50
C VAL A 631 -16.60 3.65 -16.07
N THR A 632 -15.35 3.96 -15.67
CA THR A 632 -14.35 2.95 -15.29
C THR A 632 -14.37 2.63 -13.80
N TYR A 633 -14.96 3.48 -12.97
CA TYR A 633 -14.97 3.47 -11.50
C TYR A 633 -13.56 3.60 -10.88
N GLU A 634 -12.56 3.93 -11.66
CA GLU A 634 -11.22 4.22 -11.15
C GLU A 634 -11.23 5.48 -10.30
N VAL A 635 -10.38 5.51 -9.28
CA VAL A 635 -10.20 6.68 -8.43
C VAL A 635 -9.50 7.79 -9.23
N LYS A 636 -10.23 8.85 -9.59
CA LYS A 636 -9.66 10.01 -10.28
C LYS A 636 -8.85 10.90 -9.36
N ARG A 637 -9.39 11.17 -8.19
CA ARG A 637 -8.76 11.98 -7.15
C ARG A 637 -9.44 11.75 -5.80
N TYR A 638 -8.73 12.11 -4.75
CA TYR A 638 -9.25 12.13 -3.39
C TYR A 638 -8.69 13.33 -2.63
N SER A 639 -9.42 13.77 -1.61
CA SER A 639 -8.97 14.90 -0.78
C SER A 639 -7.96 14.46 0.28
N ARG A 640 -7.34 15.41 0.95
CA ARG A 640 -6.74 15.17 2.25
C ARG A 640 -7.81 14.76 3.25
N LEU A 641 -7.38 14.10 4.33
CA LEU A 641 -8.29 13.80 5.44
C LEU A 641 -8.70 15.09 6.15
N PHE A 642 -9.96 15.16 6.55
CA PHE A 642 -10.50 16.31 7.27
C PHE A 642 -11.42 15.89 8.40
N THR A 643 -11.70 16.83 9.30
CA THR A 643 -12.78 16.76 10.28
C THR A 643 -13.80 17.85 9.96
N PHE A 644 -15.02 17.77 10.47
CA PHE A 644 -15.99 18.86 10.31
C PHE A 644 -15.65 20.05 11.23
N GLU A 645 -15.48 19.79 12.53
CA GLU A 645 -15.20 20.82 13.55
C GLU A 645 -14.02 20.45 14.46
N GLY A 646 -13.39 19.26 14.28
CA GLY A 646 -12.28 18.78 15.09
C GLY A 646 -12.71 18.07 16.37
N GLN A 647 -13.95 17.58 16.43
CA GLN A 647 -14.42 16.75 17.53
C GLN A 647 -14.01 15.28 17.33
N LYS A 648 -14.08 14.46 18.39
CA LYS A 648 -13.60 13.07 18.34
C LYS A 648 -14.46 12.18 17.45
N VAL A 649 -15.77 12.26 17.63
CA VAL A 649 -16.73 11.47 16.88
C VAL A 649 -17.56 12.43 16.04
N GLU A 650 -17.25 12.48 14.77
CA GLU A 650 -17.99 13.24 13.76
C GLU A 650 -18.43 12.28 12.67
N TYR A 651 -19.64 12.39 12.18
CA TYR A 651 -20.12 11.47 11.17
C TYR A 651 -21.08 12.12 10.20
N THR A 652 -21.10 11.67 8.95
CA THR A 652 -22.02 12.14 7.91
C THR A 652 -22.64 10.95 7.18
N LEU A 653 -23.90 11.07 6.78
CA LEU A 653 -24.61 10.08 5.96
C LEU A 653 -25.11 10.67 4.63
N GLY A 654 -25.00 12.00 4.44
CA GLY A 654 -25.50 12.59 3.22
C GLY A 654 -25.01 14.00 2.95
N PHE A 655 -24.90 14.28 1.67
CA PHE A 655 -24.62 15.60 1.13
C PHE A 655 -25.32 15.76 -0.21
N VAL A 656 -25.61 16.99 -0.58
CA VAL A 656 -26.21 17.35 -1.88
C VAL A 656 -25.47 18.54 -2.48
N PHE A 657 -25.49 18.63 -3.80
CA PHE A 657 -24.92 19.75 -4.52
C PHE A 657 -26.00 20.76 -4.94
N LEU A 658 -25.78 22.01 -4.61
CA LEU A 658 -26.65 23.15 -4.93
C LEU A 658 -26.11 23.81 -6.22
N GLU A 659 -26.57 23.33 -7.37
CA GLU A 659 -26.02 23.68 -8.70
C GLU A 659 -25.94 25.18 -8.93
N GLN A 660 -27.00 25.94 -8.60
CA GLN A 660 -27.07 27.40 -8.84
C GLN A 660 -25.97 28.17 -8.10
N LYS A 661 -25.54 27.68 -6.93
CA LYS A 661 -24.53 28.33 -6.09
C LYS A 661 -23.17 27.71 -6.17
N LYS A 662 -23.04 26.53 -6.79
CA LYS A 662 -21.86 25.68 -6.79
C LYS A 662 -21.37 25.36 -5.37
N GLU A 663 -22.29 25.04 -4.49
CA GLU A 663 -22.04 24.73 -3.08
C GLU A 663 -22.52 23.31 -2.75
N PHE A 664 -21.85 22.68 -1.80
CA PHE A 664 -22.36 21.47 -1.16
C PHE A 664 -23.09 21.84 0.13
N LEU A 665 -24.23 21.23 0.35
CA LEU A 665 -24.89 21.17 1.64
C LEU A 665 -24.60 19.81 2.26
N ILE A 666 -23.93 19.79 3.40
CA ILE A 666 -23.49 18.58 4.09
C ILE A 666 -24.17 18.52 5.45
N GLY A 667 -24.80 17.38 5.76
CA GLY A 667 -25.33 17.09 7.09
C GLY A 667 -24.36 16.20 7.86
N TYR A 668 -24.07 16.53 9.11
CA TYR A 668 -23.17 15.75 9.97
C TYR A 668 -23.62 15.79 11.42
N SER A 669 -23.05 14.87 12.22
CA SER A 669 -23.28 14.85 13.67
C SER A 669 -21.97 15.03 14.43
N LEU A 670 -22.11 15.59 15.64
CA LEU A 670 -21.04 15.67 16.63
C LEU A 670 -21.37 14.76 17.80
N LEU A 671 -20.44 13.88 18.17
CA LEU A 671 -20.53 12.97 19.33
C LEU A 671 -21.79 12.10 19.32
N ASP A 672 -22.36 11.78 18.15
CA ASP A 672 -23.63 11.08 17.96
C ASP A 672 -24.84 11.70 18.71
N ARG A 673 -24.80 12.98 19.04
CA ARG A 673 -25.83 13.64 19.87
C ARG A 673 -26.19 15.06 19.47
N GLU A 674 -25.58 15.58 18.43
CA GLU A 674 -25.89 16.92 17.92
C GLU A 674 -25.86 16.88 16.38
N THR A 675 -26.97 17.19 15.76
CA THR A 675 -27.12 17.26 14.31
C THR A 675 -26.77 18.65 13.81
N LYS A 676 -25.92 18.73 12.80
CA LYS A 676 -25.48 19.97 12.17
C LYS A 676 -25.54 19.92 10.66
N TYR A 677 -25.58 21.10 10.05
CA TYR A 677 -25.55 21.26 8.60
C TYR A 677 -24.67 22.44 8.24
N MET A 678 -23.93 22.29 7.14
CA MET A 678 -23.07 23.35 6.62
C MET A 678 -23.14 23.44 5.10
N LYS A 679 -23.01 24.66 4.59
CA LYS A 679 -22.76 24.94 3.17
C LYS A 679 -21.29 25.23 2.96
N ILE A 680 -20.72 24.69 1.89
CA ILE A 680 -19.33 24.93 1.53
C ILE A 680 -19.19 24.99 0.01
N GLY A 681 -18.42 25.95 -0.48
CA GLY A 681 -18.18 26.13 -1.90
C GLY A 681 -17.39 24.97 -2.52
N MET A 682 -17.74 24.58 -3.74
CA MET A 682 -17.02 23.56 -4.49
C MET A 682 -15.53 23.88 -4.63
N ASP A 683 -15.19 25.15 -4.92
CA ASP A 683 -13.80 25.59 -5.07
C ASP A 683 -12.98 25.41 -3.79
N ASP A 684 -13.60 25.56 -2.62
CA ASP A 684 -12.91 25.36 -1.34
C ASP A 684 -12.66 23.87 -1.06
N ILE A 685 -13.57 22.98 -1.46
CA ILE A 685 -13.36 21.53 -1.43
C ILE A 685 -12.29 21.13 -2.47
N CYS A 686 -12.31 21.70 -3.67
CA CYS A 686 -11.32 21.39 -4.72
C CYS A 686 -9.86 21.67 -4.29
N LYS A 687 -9.61 22.68 -3.44
CA LYS A 687 -8.30 22.97 -2.86
C LYS A 687 -7.79 21.87 -1.91
N MET A 688 -8.63 20.96 -1.48
CA MET A 688 -8.26 19.85 -0.60
C MET A 688 -7.80 18.60 -1.38
N PHE A 689 -8.08 18.52 -2.68
CA PHE A 689 -7.68 17.36 -3.50
C PHE A 689 -6.15 17.30 -3.71
N ILE A 690 -5.65 16.10 -3.87
CA ILE A 690 -4.26 15.74 -4.14
C ILE A 690 -4.17 14.76 -5.31
#